data_12e2fba6282787ca06e258456234b7a6
#
_entry.id   12e2fba6282787ca06e258456234b7a6
#
_cell.length_a   1.000
_cell.length_b   1.000
_cell.length_c   1.000
_cell.angle_alpha   90.00
_cell.angle_beta   90.00
_cell.angle_gamma   90.00
#
_symmetry.space_group_name_H-M   'P 1'
#
loop_
_entity.id
_entity.type
_entity.pdbx_description
1 polymer ?
#
loop_
_entity_poly.entity_id
_entity_poly.type
_entity_poly.pdbx_seq_one_letter_code
_entity_poly.pdbx_strand_id
1 'polypeptide(L)'
;MDHPVRHPRGLCQLLVGLFAFIACLAVAHTAWADYSIDKVSIDATIGSDGTLSVIEDRTFDFDGSYHGVYWKLPEGTYEGAELTPHIASVGIVEDGVYTEFAHNAGGIDGSFDVTDEGSYLEVKLYSAHEDESATFRIVYSYPDLAQRYEDVGELYWKFVSDGWDVASDNVTCTVHLPVPSGESVEAGSNVRAWGHGPLDASLAFDGSAIVYTVPGVGTDEYAEARIVFPESWLSGATQRSGEVLDSVMSEEQTWADEANAKRERARIMSTVALVGSLALAALFIALSVRAYLRDKREHRPQFDDEYFRDVPTDDHPAVLDALRGDGKPDGNALPASIMRLCDLGYVQLGCVVPEKKGFLGKKKRERYYLDLVKRPAGTDAAGEIDARALSLLFDEIEGMTDGDTAPSGQPRLWFSSIEKAAKDAPERYSDAIEKWEGAVMGACSKKNYILADNPNKKVPYACCALSIVLAGILIFLGIAEKITAGVAFAGLAAAVAAAVVSGFLPQKMCSKTKEGIEVEAKLEALRRWLLDFTRLKEAVPQDVVLWNRLLVMAVVLGVSEKVIAQLKVAAPELYETLSTDPYSPWYWYAFWGPGHYSTPMDAFGKSVESAHSVSTAALAKSMESSGGGFGGGFSGGGGGGFGGGGGGGAF
;
A
#
# COMPACT_ATOMS: atom_id res chain seq x y z
N MET A 1 4.04 31.26 20.85
CA MET A 1 3.51 30.82 19.55
C MET A 1 4.07 29.41 19.35
N ASP A 2 3.28 28.44 19.80
CA ASP A 2 3.69 27.04 19.85
C ASP A 2 3.35 26.36 18.52
N HIS A 3 4.38 25.93 17.78
CA HIS A 3 4.18 25.02 16.67
C HIS A 3 4.38 23.58 17.17
N PRO A 4 3.39 22.69 17.06
CA PRO A 4 3.55 21.31 17.44
C PRO A 4 4.49 20.60 16.44
N VAL A 5 5.52 19.97 16.96
CA VAL A 5 6.45 19.10 16.22
C VAL A 5 5.67 17.89 15.71
N ARG A 6 5.34 17.86 14.41
CA ARG A 6 4.68 16.72 13.77
C ARG A 6 5.67 15.55 13.63
N HIS A 7 5.37 14.45 14.28
CA HIS A 7 6.14 13.23 14.23
C HIS A 7 6.17 12.60 12.82
N PRO A 8 7.30 12.07 12.34
CA PRO A 8 7.44 11.43 11.02
C PRO A 8 6.65 10.11 10.87
N ARG A 9 6.09 9.55 11.96
CA ARG A 9 5.20 8.36 11.92
C ARG A 9 3.94 8.61 11.10
N GLY A 10 3.41 9.84 11.08
CA GLY A 10 2.26 10.22 10.28
C GLY A 10 2.51 10.14 8.76
N LEU A 11 3.73 10.39 8.28
CA LEU A 11 4.04 10.32 6.85
C LEU A 11 4.09 8.86 6.35
N CYS A 12 4.65 7.93 7.13
CA CYS A 12 4.64 6.51 6.81
C CYS A 12 3.22 5.91 6.84
N GLN A 13 2.40 6.32 7.80
CA GLN A 13 1.00 5.90 7.88
C GLN A 13 0.16 6.51 6.75
N LEU A 14 0.41 7.76 6.36
CA LEU A 14 -0.19 8.39 5.18
C LEU A 14 0.23 7.71 3.88
N LEU A 15 1.49 7.30 3.75
CA LEU A 15 1.99 6.58 2.57
C LEU A 15 1.40 5.17 2.46
N VAL A 16 1.30 4.45 3.57
CA VAL A 16 0.64 3.13 3.63
C VAL A 16 -0.86 3.27 3.37
N GLY A 17 -1.51 4.29 3.93
CA GLY A 17 -2.92 4.58 3.69
C GLY A 17 -3.20 5.00 2.23
N LEU A 18 -2.34 5.82 1.63
CA LEU A 18 -2.44 6.20 0.23
C LEU A 18 -2.19 5.00 -0.71
N PHE A 19 -1.25 4.12 -0.36
CA PHE A 19 -0.99 2.90 -1.13
C PHE A 19 -2.14 1.90 -1.03
N ALA A 20 -2.73 1.73 0.15
CA ALA A 20 -3.93 0.93 0.35
C ALA A 20 -5.15 1.54 -0.39
N PHE A 21 -5.30 2.86 -0.37
CA PHE A 21 -6.35 3.58 -1.09
C PHE A 21 -6.20 3.48 -2.62
N ILE A 22 -4.97 3.60 -3.14
CA ILE A 22 -4.66 3.40 -4.57
C ILE A 22 -4.86 1.94 -4.98
N ALA A 23 -4.47 0.97 -4.14
CA ALA A 23 -4.75 -0.44 -4.36
C ALA A 23 -6.26 -0.75 -4.36
N CYS A 24 -7.03 -0.12 -3.46
CA CYS A 24 -8.50 -0.22 -3.44
C CYS A 24 -9.13 0.44 -4.68
N LEU A 25 -8.60 1.57 -5.18
CA LEU A 25 -9.07 2.20 -6.42
C LEU A 25 -8.77 1.35 -7.65
N ALA A 26 -7.65 0.62 -7.68
CA ALA A 26 -7.31 -0.30 -8.77
C ALA A 26 -8.20 -1.56 -8.78
N VAL A 27 -8.82 -1.91 -7.67
CA VAL A 27 -9.76 -3.03 -7.54
C VAL A 27 -11.23 -2.59 -7.77
N ALA A 28 -11.52 -1.28 -7.72
CA ALA A 28 -12.89 -0.75 -7.75
C ALA A 28 -13.47 -0.52 -9.16
N HIS A 29 -12.86 -1.05 -10.24
CA HIS A 29 -13.30 -0.82 -11.62
C HIS A 29 -13.76 -2.08 -12.36
N THR A 30 -14.34 -3.02 -11.64
CA THR A 30 -15.19 -4.00 -12.30
C THR A 30 -16.55 -3.98 -11.62
N ALA A 31 -17.51 -3.23 -12.18
CA ALA A 31 -18.88 -3.65 -12.11
C ALA A 31 -18.90 -4.95 -12.94
N TRP A 32 -18.86 -6.08 -12.30
CA TRP A 32 -18.96 -7.37 -12.94
C TRP A 32 -20.41 -7.45 -13.43
N ALA A 33 -20.59 -7.55 -14.74
CA ALA A 33 -21.82 -8.14 -15.26
C ALA A 33 -21.82 -9.58 -14.77
N ASP A 34 -22.95 -10.04 -14.28
CA ASP A 34 -23.09 -11.42 -13.77
C ASP A 34 -23.03 -12.46 -14.91
N TYR A 35 -22.63 -12.10 -16.14
CA TYR A 35 -22.36 -13.00 -17.26
C TYR A 35 -21.30 -12.40 -18.21
N SER A 36 -20.68 -13.27 -19.03
CA SER A 36 -19.76 -12.90 -20.12
C SER A 36 -20.17 -13.53 -21.46
N ILE A 37 -19.64 -13.00 -22.58
CA ILE A 37 -19.71 -13.63 -23.89
C ILE A 37 -18.31 -14.10 -24.28
N ASP A 38 -18.02 -15.35 -24.01
CA ASP A 38 -16.67 -15.90 -24.08
C ASP A 38 -16.21 -16.24 -25.50
N LYS A 39 -17.20 -16.45 -26.43
CA LYS A 39 -16.90 -16.79 -27.81
C LYS A 39 -18.04 -16.36 -28.74
N VAL A 40 -17.64 -15.79 -29.87
CA VAL A 40 -18.55 -15.45 -30.97
C VAL A 40 -18.03 -16.09 -32.27
N SER A 41 -18.90 -16.84 -32.96
CA SER A 41 -18.60 -17.45 -34.25
C SER A 41 -19.69 -17.04 -35.26
N ILE A 42 -19.28 -16.30 -36.28
CA ILE A 42 -20.15 -15.79 -37.31
C ILE A 42 -19.73 -16.42 -38.63
N ASP A 43 -20.66 -17.08 -39.29
CA ASP A 43 -20.51 -17.61 -40.64
C ASP A 43 -21.50 -16.87 -41.55
N ALA A 44 -20.97 -16.03 -42.43
CA ALA A 44 -21.74 -15.15 -43.29
C ALA A 44 -21.51 -15.51 -44.78
N THR A 45 -22.57 -15.63 -45.54
CA THR A 45 -22.50 -15.94 -46.97
C THR A 45 -23.19 -14.85 -47.78
N ILE A 46 -22.48 -14.29 -48.75
CA ILE A 46 -23.01 -13.33 -49.72
C ILE A 46 -23.61 -14.10 -50.89
N GLY A 47 -24.89 -13.90 -51.13
CA GLY A 47 -25.58 -14.40 -52.32
C GLY A 47 -25.27 -13.56 -53.58
N SER A 48 -25.41 -14.17 -54.77
CA SER A 48 -25.27 -13.44 -56.04
C SER A 48 -26.36 -12.37 -56.27
N ASP A 49 -27.41 -12.38 -55.45
CA ASP A 49 -28.48 -11.37 -55.38
C ASP A 49 -28.20 -10.24 -54.39
N GLY A 50 -27.04 -10.23 -53.74
CA GLY A 50 -26.64 -9.23 -52.74
C GLY A 50 -27.15 -9.54 -51.34
N THR A 51 -27.88 -10.63 -51.12
CA THR A 51 -28.33 -11.03 -49.79
C THR A 51 -27.16 -11.51 -48.94
N LEU A 52 -27.00 -10.99 -47.73
CA LEU A 52 -26.10 -11.53 -46.72
C LEU A 52 -26.89 -12.50 -45.82
N SER A 53 -26.52 -13.78 -45.82
CA SER A 53 -27.07 -14.81 -44.92
C SER A 53 -26.07 -15.09 -43.81
N VAL A 54 -26.50 -15.06 -42.56
CA VAL A 54 -25.64 -15.13 -41.37
C VAL A 54 -26.10 -16.26 -40.45
N ILE A 55 -25.14 -17.07 -40.02
CA ILE A 55 -25.28 -18.00 -38.89
C ILE A 55 -24.36 -17.43 -37.79
N GLU A 56 -24.93 -17.04 -36.67
CA GLU A 56 -24.21 -16.47 -35.57
C GLU A 56 -24.41 -17.29 -34.32
N ASP A 57 -23.30 -17.80 -33.77
CA ASP A 57 -23.21 -18.50 -32.48
C ASP A 57 -22.55 -17.60 -31.45
N ARG A 58 -23.19 -17.46 -30.29
CA ARG A 58 -22.60 -16.80 -29.12
C ARG A 58 -22.65 -17.71 -27.91
N THR A 59 -21.50 -17.88 -27.26
CA THR A 59 -21.36 -18.62 -26.02
C THR A 59 -21.38 -17.64 -24.85
N PHE A 60 -22.41 -17.74 -24.04
CA PHE A 60 -22.58 -17.01 -22.82
C PHE A 60 -22.09 -17.87 -21.66
N ASP A 61 -21.39 -17.28 -20.70
CA ASP A 61 -21.04 -17.89 -19.42
C ASP A 61 -21.80 -17.13 -18.33
N PHE A 62 -22.74 -17.79 -17.70
CA PHE A 62 -23.66 -17.20 -16.72
C PHE A 62 -23.14 -17.42 -15.31
N ASP A 63 -23.08 -16.34 -14.49
CA ASP A 63 -22.87 -16.37 -13.05
C ASP A 63 -24.18 -15.91 -12.38
N GLY A 64 -24.94 -16.85 -11.86
CA GLY A 64 -26.30 -16.66 -11.37
C GLY A 64 -27.38 -17.18 -12.32
N SER A 65 -28.65 -16.82 -12.05
CA SER A 65 -29.83 -17.33 -12.76
C SER A 65 -30.32 -16.33 -13.80
N TYR A 66 -30.47 -16.81 -15.04
CA TYR A 66 -30.96 -16.05 -16.19
C TYR A 66 -32.14 -16.75 -16.84
N HIS A 67 -33.03 -15.99 -17.48
CA HIS A 67 -34.20 -16.50 -18.14
C HIS A 67 -34.02 -16.64 -19.65
N GLY A 68 -32.93 -16.07 -20.20
CA GLY A 68 -32.62 -16.12 -21.61
C GLY A 68 -31.66 -15.05 -22.08
N VAL A 69 -31.55 -14.93 -23.41
CA VAL A 69 -30.68 -13.97 -24.09
C VAL A 69 -31.48 -13.24 -25.18
N TYR A 70 -30.97 -12.11 -25.61
CA TYR A 70 -31.62 -11.35 -26.67
C TYR A 70 -30.62 -10.80 -27.68
N TRP A 71 -31.04 -10.68 -28.94
CA TRP A 71 -30.37 -9.98 -30.02
C TRP A 71 -31.18 -8.76 -30.44
N LYS A 72 -30.48 -7.70 -30.84
CA LYS A 72 -31.05 -6.55 -31.54
C LYS A 72 -30.50 -6.53 -32.95
N LEU A 73 -31.31 -6.88 -33.92
CA LEU A 73 -30.96 -6.84 -35.35
C LEU A 73 -31.36 -5.48 -35.91
N PRO A 74 -30.43 -4.65 -36.39
CA PRO A 74 -30.71 -3.27 -36.80
C PRO A 74 -31.61 -3.23 -38.01
N GLU A 75 -32.50 -2.23 -38.05
CA GLU A 75 -33.35 -1.85 -39.18
C GLU A 75 -33.02 -0.42 -39.63
N GLY A 76 -33.34 -0.07 -40.84
CA GLY A 76 -33.15 1.25 -41.42
C GLY A 76 -32.07 1.31 -42.47
N THR A 77 -31.20 2.35 -42.48
CA THR A 77 -30.17 2.50 -43.51
C THR A 77 -28.78 2.53 -42.87
N TYR A 78 -27.89 1.74 -43.40
CA TYR A 78 -26.49 1.72 -43.02
C TYR A 78 -25.58 1.72 -44.26
N GLU A 79 -24.65 2.66 -44.34
CA GLU A 79 -23.70 2.81 -45.46
C GLU A 79 -24.32 2.70 -46.84
N GLY A 80 -25.54 3.23 -47.00
CA GLY A 80 -26.30 3.21 -48.24
C GLY A 80 -27.10 1.96 -48.51
N ALA A 81 -26.99 0.89 -47.71
CA ALA A 81 -27.84 -0.30 -47.79
C ALA A 81 -29.09 -0.13 -46.90
N GLU A 82 -30.20 -0.67 -47.32
CA GLU A 82 -31.41 -0.78 -46.48
C GLU A 82 -31.33 -2.05 -45.65
N LEU A 83 -31.42 -1.90 -44.33
CA LEU A 83 -31.38 -3.02 -43.39
C LEU A 83 -32.82 -3.49 -43.13
N THR A 84 -33.13 -4.67 -43.61
CA THR A 84 -34.43 -5.35 -43.36
C THR A 84 -34.12 -6.79 -42.97
N PRO A 85 -33.92 -7.08 -41.66
CA PRO A 85 -33.53 -8.41 -41.22
C PRO A 85 -34.68 -9.42 -41.37
N HIS A 86 -34.36 -10.61 -41.90
CA HIS A 86 -35.25 -11.76 -41.92
C HIS A 86 -34.69 -12.87 -41.06
N ILE A 87 -35.39 -13.26 -39.99
CA ILE A 87 -35.01 -14.33 -39.09
C ILE A 87 -35.44 -15.66 -39.69
N ALA A 88 -34.49 -16.56 -39.92
CA ALA A 88 -34.77 -17.90 -40.46
C ALA A 88 -35.01 -18.92 -39.32
N SER A 89 -34.14 -18.95 -38.32
CA SER A 89 -34.29 -19.80 -37.13
C SER A 89 -33.49 -19.27 -35.96
N VAL A 90 -33.89 -19.64 -34.74
CA VAL A 90 -33.16 -19.37 -33.50
C VAL A 90 -33.19 -20.58 -32.58
N GLY A 91 -32.20 -20.78 -31.74
CA GLY A 91 -32.17 -21.93 -30.84
C GLY A 91 -30.86 -22.02 -30.04
N ILE A 92 -30.62 -23.19 -29.47
CA ILE A 92 -29.47 -23.51 -28.67
C ILE A 92 -28.59 -24.58 -29.32
N VAL A 93 -27.28 -24.53 -29.08
CA VAL A 93 -26.31 -25.54 -29.53
C VAL A 93 -25.74 -26.24 -28.32
N GLU A 94 -26.12 -27.49 -28.10
CA GLU A 94 -25.65 -28.34 -27.02
C GLU A 94 -24.88 -29.54 -27.58
N ASP A 95 -23.69 -29.79 -27.10
CA ASP A 95 -22.79 -30.87 -27.57
C ASP A 95 -22.62 -30.91 -29.10
N GLY A 96 -22.67 -29.73 -29.75
CA GLY A 96 -22.57 -29.59 -31.21
C GLY A 96 -23.86 -29.89 -31.96
N VAL A 97 -24.98 -30.15 -31.29
CA VAL A 97 -26.28 -30.37 -31.85
C VAL A 97 -27.14 -29.12 -31.72
N TYR A 98 -27.63 -28.61 -32.87
CA TYR A 98 -28.54 -27.46 -32.88
C TYR A 98 -29.97 -27.90 -32.61
N THR A 99 -30.64 -27.27 -31.64
CA THR A 99 -32.04 -27.42 -31.31
C THR A 99 -32.77 -26.11 -31.58
N GLU A 100 -33.68 -26.13 -32.58
CA GLU A 100 -34.46 -24.94 -32.96
C GLU A 100 -35.58 -24.67 -31.96
N PHE A 101 -35.76 -23.41 -31.61
CA PHE A 101 -36.81 -22.92 -30.71
C PHE A 101 -38.08 -22.60 -31.52
N ALA A 102 -39.23 -22.79 -30.90
CA ALA A 102 -40.51 -22.42 -31.50
C ALA A 102 -40.85 -20.95 -31.20
N HIS A 103 -41.44 -20.24 -32.18
CA HIS A 103 -41.95 -18.89 -31.94
C HIS A 103 -43.10 -18.90 -30.94
N ASN A 104 -43.00 -18.18 -29.83
CA ASN A 104 -44.01 -18.09 -28.80
C ASN A 104 -43.85 -16.82 -27.94
N ALA A 105 -44.76 -15.85 -28.12
CA ALA A 105 -44.77 -14.61 -27.36
C ALA A 105 -45.06 -14.76 -25.84
N GLY A 106 -45.32 -15.98 -25.37
CA GLY A 106 -45.59 -16.26 -23.95
C GLY A 106 -44.35 -16.48 -23.10
N GLY A 107 -43.14 -16.44 -23.66
CA GLY A 107 -41.88 -16.56 -22.90
C GLY A 107 -41.68 -17.95 -22.28
N ILE A 108 -42.07 -19.01 -22.97
CA ILE A 108 -41.90 -20.39 -22.49
C ILE A 108 -40.46 -20.85 -22.79
N ASP A 109 -39.85 -21.54 -21.84
CA ASP A 109 -38.53 -22.12 -22.01
C ASP A 109 -38.41 -22.96 -23.31
N GLY A 110 -37.31 -22.76 -24.06
CA GLY A 110 -37.16 -23.37 -25.41
C GLY A 110 -37.96 -22.65 -26.50
N SER A 111 -38.38 -21.40 -26.30
CA SER A 111 -39.09 -20.58 -27.30
C SER A 111 -38.39 -19.23 -27.57
N PHE A 112 -38.84 -18.56 -28.64
CA PHE A 112 -38.39 -17.18 -28.92
C PHE A 112 -39.58 -16.28 -29.27
N ASP A 113 -39.35 -14.97 -29.08
CA ASP A 113 -40.27 -13.90 -29.50
C ASP A 113 -39.51 -12.82 -30.27
N VAL A 114 -40.23 -12.10 -31.15
CA VAL A 114 -39.67 -11.02 -31.96
C VAL A 114 -40.52 -9.79 -31.80
N THR A 115 -39.89 -8.70 -31.37
CA THR A 115 -40.53 -7.38 -31.22
C THR A 115 -39.87 -6.38 -32.15
N ASP A 116 -40.67 -5.66 -32.95
CA ASP A 116 -40.20 -4.54 -33.76
C ASP A 116 -40.19 -3.27 -32.90
N GLU A 117 -38.98 -2.73 -32.67
CA GLU A 117 -38.73 -1.50 -31.90
C GLU A 117 -38.50 -0.26 -32.82
N GLY A 118 -38.76 -0.43 -34.13
CA GLY A 118 -38.70 0.62 -35.14
C GLY A 118 -37.32 0.99 -35.66
N SER A 119 -36.26 0.69 -34.92
CA SER A 119 -34.87 0.84 -35.34
C SER A 119 -34.07 -0.47 -35.29
N TYR A 120 -34.67 -1.50 -34.73
CA TYR A 120 -34.14 -2.86 -34.67
C TYR A 120 -35.27 -3.87 -34.38
N LEU A 121 -35.09 -5.11 -34.80
CA LEU A 121 -35.85 -6.22 -34.27
C LEU A 121 -35.19 -6.76 -33.02
N GLU A 122 -35.92 -6.79 -31.91
CA GLU A 122 -35.46 -7.48 -30.70
C GLU A 122 -35.91 -8.94 -30.77
N VAL A 123 -34.96 -9.86 -30.73
CA VAL A 123 -35.19 -11.31 -30.76
C VAL A 123 -34.83 -11.86 -29.38
N LYS A 124 -35.85 -12.21 -28.58
CA LYS A 124 -35.67 -12.82 -27.25
C LYS A 124 -35.74 -14.32 -27.33
N LEU A 125 -34.72 -14.99 -26.82
CA LEU A 125 -34.65 -16.44 -26.69
C LEU A 125 -34.83 -16.78 -25.20
N TYR A 126 -35.90 -17.50 -24.89
CA TYR A 126 -36.23 -17.94 -23.55
C TYR A 126 -35.60 -19.31 -23.29
N SER A 127 -34.59 -19.34 -22.43
CA SER A 127 -33.89 -20.56 -22.01
C SER A 127 -33.26 -20.29 -20.65
N ALA A 128 -33.73 -21.00 -19.64
CA ALA A 128 -33.28 -20.76 -18.24
C ALA A 128 -31.94 -21.44 -17.99
N HIS A 129 -30.95 -20.67 -17.50
CA HIS A 129 -29.60 -21.13 -17.17
C HIS A 129 -29.19 -20.60 -15.81
N GLU A 130 -28.39 -21.37 -15.06
CA GLU A 130 -27.88 -21.02 -13.75
C GLU A 130 -26.44 -21.54 -13.59
N ASP A 131 -25.47 -20.62 -13.38
CA ASP A 131 -24.05 -20.94 -13.15
C ASP A 131 -23.46 -21.92 -14.19
N GLU A 132 -23.76 -21.70 -15.48
CA GLU A 132 -23.31 -22.56 -16.56
C GLU A 132 -23.08 -21.80 -17.88
N SER A 133 -22.37 -22.41 -18.80
CA SER A 133 -22.11 -21.86 -20.13
C SER A 133 -23.08 -22.46 -21.16
N ALA A 134 -23.69 -21.59 -21.97
CA ALA A 134 -24.61 -22.00 -23.05
C ALA A 134 -24.32 -21.29 -24.36
N THR A 135 -24.47 -22.00 -25.49
CA THR A 135 -24.26 -21.44 -26.82
C THR A 135 -25.60 -21.31 -27.58
N PHE A 136 -25.94 -20.09 -27.91
CA PHE A 136 -27.15 -19.78 -28.67
C PHE A 136 -26.79 -19.49 -30.12
N ARG A 137 -27.66 -19.93 -31.02
CA ARG A 137 -27.57 -19.69 -32.47
C ARG A 137 -28.75 -18.89 -32.98
N ILE A 138 -28.43 -17.84 -33.74
CA ILE A 138 -29.41 -17.12 -34.56
C ILE A 138 -29.02 -17.22 -36.03
N VAL A 139 -29.99 -17.49 -36.88
CA VAL A 139 -29.85 -17.54 -38.35
C VAL A 139 -30.73 -16.44 -38.94
N TYR A 140 -30.12 -15.51 -39.63
CA TYR A 140 -30.83 -14.38 -40.21
C TYR A 140 -30.22 -13.96 -41.54
N SER A 141 -30.90 -13.09 -42.28
CA SER A 141 -30.41 -12.54 -43.53
C SER A 141 -30.81 -11.09 -43.71
N TYR A 142 -30.00 -10.37 -44.46
CA TYR A 142 -30.25 -9.01 -44.92
C TYR A 142 -30.26 -8.99 -46.44
N PRO A 143 -31.42 -8.79 -47.10
CA PRO A 143 -31.48 -8.61 -48.55
C PRO A 143 -30.72 -7.36 -48.99
N ASP A 144 -30.09 -7.40 -50.16
CA ASP A 144 -29.40 -6.27 -50.79
C ASP A 144 -28.33 -5.58 -49.93
N LEU A 145 -27.78 -6.27 -48.89
CA LEU A 145 -26.74 -5.69 -48.04
C LEU A 145 -25.42 -5.57 -48.79
N ALA A 146 -25.04 -6.57 -49.58
CA ALA A 146 -23.95 -6.45 -50.54
C ALA A 146 -24.43 -5.69 -51.79
N GLN A 147 -23.82 -4.54 -52.03
CA GLN A 147 -24.27 -3.59 -53.06
C GLN A 147 -23.47 -3.77 -54.36
N ARG A 148 -24.15 -3.73 -55.50
CA ARG A 148 -23.53 -3.78 -56.83
C ARG A 148 -23.42 -2.36 -57.40
N TYR A 149 -22.20 -1.83 -57.52
CA TYR A 149 -21.90 -0.58 -58.23
C TYR A 149 -21.46 -0.81 -59.66
N GLU A 150 -21.12 0.25 -60.41
CA GLU A 150 -20.71 0.16 -61.82
C GLU A 150 -19.32 -0.47 -61.95
N ASP A 151 -18.45 -0.37 -60.94
CA ASP A 151 -17.07 -0.82 -60.97
C ASP A 151 -16.73 -1.94 -59.97
N VAL A 152 -17.54 -2.12 -58.90
CA VAL A 152 -17.34 -3.16 -57.89
C VAL A 152 -18.64 -3.63 -57.24
N GLY A 153 -18.60 -4.85 -56.64
CA GLY A 153 -19.48 -5.25 -55.56
C GLY A 153 -18.84 -4.89 -54.22
N GLU A 154 -19.64 -4.36 -53.30
CA GLU A 154 -19.20 -3.98 -51.96
C GLU A 154 -20.09 -4.60 -50.90
N LEU A 155 -19.47 -5.24 -49.90
CA LEU A 155 -20.08 -5.50 -48.58
C LEU A 155 -19.44 -4.55 -47.57
N TYR A 156 -20.28 -3.74 -46.90
CA TYR A 156 -19.87 -2.97 -45.76
C TYR A 156 -20.79 -3.33 -44.59
N TRP A 157 -20.26 -4.02 -43.56
CA TRP A 157 -21.10 -4.65 -42.53
C TRP A 157 -20.38 -4.68 -41.17
N LYS A 158 -21.10 -4.19 -40.16
CA LYS A 158 -20.67 -4.25 -38.76
C LYS A 158 -21.16 -5.57 -38.18
N PHE A 159 -20.27 -6.55 -37.98
CA PHE A 159 -20.62 -7.89 -37.50
C PHE A 159 -20.62 -8.00 -35.96
N VAL A 160 -19.97 -7.09 -35.24
CA VAL A 160 -20.15 -6.87 -33.79
C VAL A 160 -20.29 -5.37 -33.57
N SER A 161 -21.34 -4.95 -32.89
CA SER A 161 -21.59 -3.54 -32.61
C SER A 161 -21.28 -3.17 -31.16
N ASP A 162 -21.29 -1.87 -30.85
CA ASP A 162 -21.27 -1.25 -29.55
C ASP A 162 -22.60 -1.32 -28.76
N GLY A 163 -23.60 -2.09 -29.30
CA GLY A 163 -24.89 -2.30 -28.65
C GLY A 163 -24.99 -3.53 -27.76
N TRP A 164 -23.87 -4.23 -27.48
CA TRP A 164 -23.84 -5.37 -26.58
C TRP A 164 -23.65 -4.91 -25.14
N ASP A 165 -24.39 -5.52 -24.20
CA ASP A 165 -24.34 -5.16 -22.79
C ASP A 165 -23.00 -5.51 -22.13
N VAL A 166 -22.32 -6.53 -22.66
CA VAL A 166 -20.99 -6.99 -22.23
C VAL A 166 -20.05 -7.13 -23.42
N ALA A 167 -18.75 -7.14 -23.16
CA ALA A 167 -17.74 -7.39 -24.17
C ALA A 167 -17.94 -8.75 -24.86
N SER A 168 -17.59 -8.83 -26.14
CA SER A 168 -17.62 -10.07 -26.92
C SER A 168 -16.19 -10.57 -27.12
N ASP A 169 -15.82 -11.68 -26.49
CA ASP A 169 -14.48 -12.24 -26.58
C ASP A 169 -14.36 -13.31 -27.67
N ASN A 170 -13.15 -13.57 -28.15
CA ASN A 170 -12.81 -14.62 -29.11
C ASN A 170 -13.72 -14.62 -30.34
N VAL A 171 -13.87 -13.47 -30.97
CA VAL A 171 -14.74 -13.30 -32.14
C VAL A 171 -14.05 -13.81 -33.39
N THR A 172 -14.75 -14.68 -34.14
CA THR A 172 -14.36 -15.12 -35.47
C THR A 172 -15.54 -14.88 -36.43
N CYS A 173 -15.30 -14.10 -37.47
CA CYS A 173 -16.30 -13.90 -38.55
C CYS A 173 -15.71 -14.37 -39.88
N THR A 174 -16.38 -15.34 -40.50
CA THR A 174 -16.04 -15.88 -41.81
C THR A 174 -17.06 -15.39 -42.85
N VAL A 175 -16.59 -14.67 -43.86
CA VAL A 175 -17.44 -14.16 -44.95
C VAL A 175 -17.15 -14.91 -46.22
N HIS A 176 -18.11 -15.69 -46.72
CA HIS A 176 -18.04 -16.43 -47.97
C HIS A 176 -18.50 -15.54 -49.12
N LEU A 177 -17.66 -15.40 -50.14
CA LEU A 177 -17.91 -14.58 -51.32
C LEU A 177 -18.70 -15.34 -52.40
N PRO A 178 -19.53 -14.66 -53.21
CA PRO A 178 -20.35 -15.29 -54.26
C PRO A 178 -19.54 -15.55 -55.55
N VAL A 179 -18.44 -16.30 -55.42
CA VAL A 179 -17.49 -16.54 -56.52
C VAL A 179 -18.12 -17.40 -57.60
N PRO A 180 -18.25 -16.95 -58.87
CA PRO A 180 -18.82 -17.75 -59.96
C PRO A 180 -17.93 -18.95 -60.30
N SER A 181 -18.57 -20.00 -60.88
CA SER A 181 -17.82 -21.18 -61.31
C SER A 181 -16.76 -20.84 -62.34
N GLY A 182 -15.51 -21.20 -62.07
CA GLY A 182 -14.36 -20.95 -62.94
C GLY A 182 -13.58 -19.66 -62.64
N GLU A 183 -14.06 -18.86 -61.67
CA GLU A 183 -13.33 -17.73 -61.14
C GLU A 183 -12.66 -18.05 -59.80
N SER A 184 -11.73 -17.23 -59.34
CA SER A 184 -11.04 -17.41 -58.09
C SER A 184 -10.80 -16.07 -57.39
N VAL A 185 -10.64 -16.10 -56.07
CA VAL A 185 -10.24 -14.96 -55.28
C VAL A 185 -8.73 -14.74 -55.41
N GLU A 186 -8.35 -13.54 -55.82
CA GLU A 186 -6.97 -13.06 -55.90
C GLU A 186 -6.82 -11.87 -54.93
N ALA A 187 -6.36 -12.15 -53.69
CA ALA A 187 -6.23 -11.16 -52.65
C ALA A 187 -5.38 -9.95 -53.09
N GLY A 188 -5.92 -8.76 -52.90
CA GLY A 188 -5.26 -7.50 -53.30
C GLY A 188 -5.33 -7.16 -54.80
N SER A 189 -5.87 -8.11 -55.64
CA SER A 189 -6.07 -7.92 -57.06
C SER A 189 -7.55 -7.69 -57.35
N ASN A 190 -8.34 -8.77 -57.47
CA ASN A 190 -9.78 -8.69 -57.72
C ASN A 190 -10.66 -8.63 -56.47
N VAL A 191 -10.10 -8.99 -55.29
CA VAL A 191 -10.78 -8.87 -54.00
C VAL A 191 -9.87 -8.12 -53.03
N ARG A 192 -10.43 -7.14 -52.34
CA ARG A 192 -9.80 -6.44 -51.23
C ARG A 192 -10.73 -6.47 -50.03
N ALA A 193 -10.14 -6.59 -48.84
CA ALA A 193 -10.86 -6.62 -47.59
C ALA A 193 -10.13 -5.79 -46.52
N TRP A 194 -10.91 -5.09 -45.73
CA TRP A 194 -10.46 -4.31 -44.58
C TRP A 194 -11.30 -4.68 -43.37
N GLY A 195 -10.74 -4.51 -42.20
CA GLY A 195 -11.43 -4.66 -40.93
C GLY A 195 -11.25 -3.41 -40.08
N HIS A 196 -12.33 -2.90 -39.51
CA HIS A 196 -12.30 -1.75 -38.60
C HIS A 196 -12.75 -2.19 -37.20
N GLY A 197 -12.09 -1.65 -36.17
CA GLY A 197 -12.32 -2.00 -34.78
C GLY A 197 -11.05 -2.13 -33.96
N PRO A 198 -10.95 -3.12 -33.04
CA PRO A 198 -9.78 -3.34 -32.21
C PRO A 198 -8.50 -3.50 -33.03
N LEU A 199 -7.41 -2.81 -32.58
CA LEU A 199 -6.16 -2.73 -33.36
C LEU A 199 -5.35 -4.04 -33.38
N ASP A 200 -5.68 -5.00 -32.55
CA ASP A 200 -5.08 -6.34 -32.50
C ASP A 200 -5.85 -7.39 -33.29
N ALA A 201 -6.94 -6.98 -33.95
CA ALA A 201 -7.65 -7.81 -34.89
C ALA A 201 -6.81 -8.13 -36.14
N SER A 202 -7.12 -9.25 -36.79
CA SER A 202 -6.46 -9.71 -38.01
C SER A 202 -7.49 -10.24 -39.00
N LEU A 203 -7.15 -10.21 -40.31
CA LEU A 203 -7.91 -10.85 -41.34
C LEU A 203 -7.01 -11.73 -42.19
N ALA A 204 -7.59 -12.81 -42.76
CA ALA A 204 -6.92 -13.74 -43.65
C ALA A 204 -7.87 -14.18 -44.78
N PHE A 205 -7.33 -14.44 -45.96
CA PHE A 205 -8.06 -15.05 -47.07
C PHE A 205 -7.93 -16.59 -46.99
N ASP A 206 -9.05 -17.28 -47.02
CA ASP A 206 -9.12 -18.75 -47.03
C ASP A 206 -10.00 -19.23 -48.18
N GLY A 207 -9.37 -19.55 -49.29
CA GLY A 207 -10.08 -19.91 -50.53
C GLY A 207 -11.00 -18.80 -51.05
N SER A 208 -12.31 -19.02 -51.02
CA SER A 208 -13.33 -18.03 -51.36
C SER A 208 -13.91 -17.30 -50.16
N ALA A 209 -13.33 -17.50 -48.97
CA ALA A 209 -13.77 -16.84 -47.75
C ALA A 209 -12.72 -15.85 -47.23
N ILE A 210 -13.19 -14.89 -46.43
CA ILE A 210 -12.37 -13.96 -45.68
C ILE A 210 -12.68 -14.19 -44.21
N VAL A 211 -11.64 -14.49 -43.42
CA VAL A 211 -11.76 -14.78 -41.99
C VAL A 211 -11.22 -13.59 -41.20
N TYR A 212 -12.09 -12.98 -40.41
CA TYR A 212 -11.75 -11.95 -39.40
C TYR A 212 -11.61 -12.61 -38.04
N THR A 213 -10.52 -12.35 -37.36
CA THR A 213 -10.27 -12.81 -35.97
C THR A 213 -10.03 -11.60 -35.09
N VAL A 214 -10.89 -11.41 -34.10
CA VAL A 214 -10.83 -10.30 -33.14
C VAL A 214 -10.75 -10.89 -31.75
N PRO A 215 -9.65 -10.67 -31.01
CA PRO A 215 -9.48 -11.23 -29.66
C PRO A 215 -10.59 -10.82 -28.69
N GLY A 216 -11.05 -9.57 -28.76
CA GLY A 216 -12.16 -9.04 -27.97
C GLY A 216 -12.69 -7.75 -28.56
N VAL A 217 -13.99 -7.49 -28.35
CA VAL A 217 -14.68 -6.24 -28.72
C VAL A 217 -15.36 -5.71 -27.45
N GLY A 218 -14.93 -4.56 -26.96
CA GLY A 218 -15.49 -3.91 -25.77
C GLY A 218 -16.92 -3.41 -25.99
N THR A 219 -17.62 -3.03 -24.92
CA THR A 219 -19.01 -2.52 -24.98
C THR A 219 -19.15 -1.18 -25.71
N ASP A 220 -18.07 -0.42 -25.84
CA ASP A 220 -17.97 0.86 -26.54
C ASP A 220 -17.15 0.75 -27.83
N GLU A 221 -16.89 -0.47 -28.29
CA GLU A 221 -16.17 -0.82 -29.50
C GLU A 221 -17.05 -1.57 -30.48
N TYR A 222 -16.62 -1.68 -31.71
CA TYR A 222 -17.27 -2.47 -32.75
C TYR A 222 -16.25 -3.23 -33.59
N ALA A 223 -16.71 -4.25 -34.33
CA ALA A 223 -15.94 -4.92 -35.37
C ALA A 223 -16.73 -4.93 -36.68
N GLU A 224 -16.09 -4.48 -37.75
CA GLU A 224 -16.71 -4.21 -39.03
C GLU A 224 -15.84 -4.72 -40.16
N ALA A 225 -16.50 -5.27 -41.20
CA ALA A 225 -15.89 -5.76 -42.41
C ALA A 225 -16.27 -4.87 -43.60
N ARG A 226 -15.29 -4.43 -44.38
CA ARG A 226 -15.48 -3.85 -45.68
C ARG A 226 -14.77 -4.70 -46.72
N ILE A 227 -15.50 -5.17 -47.72
CA ILE A 227 -15.00 -6.09 -48.76
C ILE A 227 -15.43 -5.57 -50.11
N VAL A 228 -14.50 -5.42 -51.06
CA VAL A 228 -14.81 -5.14 -52.47
C VAL A 228 -14.33 -6.28 -53.34
N PHE A 229 -15.17 -6.63 -54.29
CA PHE A 229 -14.98 -7.74 -55.23
C PHE A 229 -15.61 -7.41 -56.60
N PRO A 230 -15.40 -8.21 -57.68
CA PRO A 230 -15.95 -7.91 -59.00
C PRO A 230 -17.48 -7.74 -58.96
N GLU A 231 -17.99 -6.69 -59.57
CA GLU A 231 -19.44 -6.39 -59.66
C GLU A 231 -20.22 -7.52 -60.33
N SER A 232 -19.56 -8.25 -61.27
CA SER A 232 -20.13 -9.39 -61.98
C SER A 232 -20.53 -10.56 -61.07
N TRP A 233 -19.97 -10.66 -59.85
CA TRP A 233 -20.28 -11.68 -58.88
C TRP A 233 -21.66 -11.47 -58.23
N LEU A 234 -22.17 -10.21 -58.29
CA LEU A 234 -23.53 -9.86 -57.84
C LEU A 234 -24.51 -9.79 -59.02
N SER A 235 -24.51 -10.80 -59.87
CA SER A 235 -25.30 -10.82 -61.10
C SER A 235 -26.80 -10.70 -60.92
N GLY A 236 -27.34 -11.08 -59.75
CA GLY A 236 -28.75 -10.98 -59.37
C GLY A 236 -29.12 -9.71 -58.58
N ALA A 237 -28.15 -8.95 -58.13
CA ALA A 237 -28.39 -7.73 -57.36
C ALA A 237 -28.70 -6.52 -58.26
N THR A 238 -29.49 -5.59 -57.73
CA THR A 238 -29.81 -4.34 -58.43
C THR A 238 -28.57 -3.46 -58.54
N GLN A 239 -28.20 -3.08 -59.80
CA GLN A 239 -27.06 -2.24 -60.04
C GLN A 239 -27.34 -0.79 -59.58
N ARG A 240 -26.46 -0.24 -58.76
CA ARG A 240 -26.44 1.17 -58.33
C ARG A 240 -25.57 1.99 -59.25
N SER A 241 -25.90 3.27 -59.42
CA SER A 241 -25.12 4.19 -60.23
C SER A 241 -23.88 4.67 -59.51
N GLY A 242 -22.78 4.81 -60.22
CA GLY A 242 -21.51 5.39 -59.78
C GLY A 242 -20.39 4.37 -59.65
N GLU A 243 -19.18 4.88 -59.86
CA GLU A 243 -17.92 4.18 -59.57
C GLU A 243 -17.48 4.57 -58.17
N VAL A 244 -17.26 3.57 -57.29
CA VAL A 244 -16.96 3.80 -55.86
C VAL A 244 -15.59 3.29 -55.43
N LEU A 245 -14.91 2.48 -56.24
CA LEU A 245 -13.67 1.81 -55.86
C LEU A 245 -12.58 2.81 -55.47
N ASP A 246 -12.38 3.90 -56.22
CA ASP A 246 -11.36 4.87 -55.94
C ASP A 246 -11.62 5.64 -54.62
N SER A 247 -12.90 5.93 -54.34
CA SER A 247 -13.26 6.54 -53.04
C SER A 247 -13.03 5.59 -51.88
N VAL A 248 -13.43 4.33 -52.00
CA VAL A 248 -13.18 3.27 -51.01
C VAL A 248 -11.68 3.13 -50.76
N MET A 249 -10.89 3.03 -51.78
CA MET A 249 -9.42 2.94 -51.64
C MET A 249 -8.80 4.13 -50.91
N SER A 250 -9.28 5.35 -51.23
CA SER A 250 -8.79 6.59 -50.56
C SER A 250 -9.19 6.67 -49.11
N GLU A 251 -10.41 6.28 -48.77
CA GLU A 251 -10.92 6.21 -47.39
C GLU A 251 -10.12 5.21 -46.57
N GLU A 252 -9.97 3.99 -47.07
CA GLU A 252 -9.23 2.92 -46.41
C GLU A 252 -7.74 3.28 -46.18
N GLN A 253 -7.10 3.93 -47.19
CA GLN A 253 -5.73 4.40 -47.03
C GLN A 253 -5.64 5.46 -45.93
N THR A 254 -6.60 6.38 -45.87
CA THR A 254 -6.63 7.43 -44.85
C THR A 254 -6.77 6.81 -43.44
N TRP A 255 -7.68 5.87 -43.27
CA TRP A 255 -7.88 5.17 -41.99
C TRP A 255 -6.67 4.33 -41.58
N ALA A 256 -6.03 3.65 -42.53
CA ALA A 256 -4.80 2.91 -42.27
C ALA A 256 -3.66 3.85 -41.81
N ASP A 257 -3.51 5.00 -42.45
CA ASP A 257 -2.51 6.00 -42.06
C ASP A 257 -2.79 6.59 -40.68
N GLU A 258 -4.06 6.89 -40.36
CA GLU A 258 -4.46 7.34 -39.01
C GLU A 258 -4.22 6.27 -37.94
N ALA A 259 -4.58 5.00 -38.21
CA ALA A 259 -4.32 3.89 -37.29
C ALA A 259 -2.83 3.69 -37.04
N ASN A 260 -2.02 3.74 -38.10
CA ASN A 260 -0.55 3.65 -37.99
C ASN A 260 0.03 4.82 -37.19
N ALA A 261 -0.46 6.04 -37.43
CA ALA A 261 -0.03 7.21 -36.66
C ALA A 261 -0.42 7.10 -35.17
N LYS A 262 -1.60 6.56 -34.85
CA LYS A 262 -2.02 6.28 -33.46
C LYS A 262 -1.09 5.24 -32.80
N ARG A 263 -0.79 4.12 -33.48
CA ARG A 263 0.15 3.09 -32.99
C ARG A 263 1.54 3.64 -32.74
N GLU A 264 2.08 4.46 -33.67
CA GLU A 264 3.39 5.06 -33.53
C GLU A 264 3.46 6.05 -32.33
N ARG A 265 2.43 6.89 -32.20
CA ARG A 265 2.32 7.81 -31.03
C ARG A 265 2.26 7.03 -29.71
N ALA A 266 1.45 5.97 -29.62
CA ALA A 266 1.35 5.13 -28.42
C ALA A 266 2.70 4.47 -28.08
N ARG A 267 3.44 3.99 -29.10
CA ARG A 267 4.78 3.39 -28.95
C ARG A 267 5.82 4.41 -28.46
N ILE A 268 5.82 5.60 -29.04
CA ILE A 268 6.71 6.70 -28.60
C ILE A 268 6.37 7.10 -27.17
N MET A 269 5.09 7.32 -26.85
CA MET A 269 4.65 7.68 -25.50
C MET A 269 5.06 6.63 -24.46
N SER A 270 4.85 5.35 -24.75
CA SER A 270 5.26 4.25 -23.87
C SER A 270 6.78 4.21 -23.65
N THR A 271 7.56 4.42 -24.72
CA THR A 271 9.03 4.43 -24.62
C THR A 271 9.53 5.62 -23.78
N VAL A 272 8.98 6.82 -24.02
CA VAL A 272 9.32 8.03 -23.26
C VAL A 272 8.91 7.88 -21.78
N ALA A 273 7.74 7.35 -21.52
CA ALA A 273 7.27 7.10 -20.15
C ALA A 273 8.17 6.12 -19.41
N LEU A 274 8.58 5.03 -20.05
CA LEU A 274 9.46 4.03 -19.43
C LEU A 274 10.85 4.61 -19.13
N VAL A 275 11.52 5.12 -20.15
CA VAL A 275 12.88 5.66 -20.00
C VAL A 275 12.90 6.86 -19.06
N GLY A 276 11.92 7.76 -19.18
CA GLY A 276 11.78 8.94 -18.33
C GLY A 276 11.55 8.58 -16.86
N SER A 277 10.64 7.63 -16.58
CA SER A 277 10.35 7.20 -15.20
C SER A 277 11.55 6.50 -14.55
N LEU A 278 12.26 5.62 -15.27
CA LEU A 278 13.47 4.97 -14.77
C LEU A 278 14.60 5.98 -14.50
N ALA A 279 14.80 6.93 -15.41
CA ALA A 279 15.82 7.97 -15.25
C ALA A 279 15.52 8.89 -14.05
N LEU A 280 14.26 9.33 -13.87
CA LEU A 280 13.83 10.15 -12.74
C LEU A 280 13.95 9.38 -11.42
N ALA A 281 13.55 8.12 -11.37
CA ALA A 281 13.68 7.29 -10.17
C ALA A 281 15.17 7.13 -9.78
N ALA A 282 16.03 6.83 -10.73
CA ALA A 282 17.48 6.74 -10.50
C ALA A 282 18.08 8.07 -10.01
N LEU A 283 17.65 9.20 -10.58
CA LEU A 283 18.08 10.54 -10.16
C LEU A 283 17.64 10.83 -8.71
N PHE A 284 16.38 10.53 -8.35
CA PHE A 284 15.87 10.77 -7.00
C PHE A 284 16.60 9.92 -5.96
N ILE A 285 16.88 8.64 -6.28
CA ILE A 285 17.70 7.77 -5.44
C ILE A 285 19.11 8.34 -5.27
N ALA A 286 19.76 8.73 -6.37
CA ALA A 286 21.12 9.27 -6.35
C ALA A 286 21.23 10.57 -5.52
N LEU A 287 20.25 11.48 -5.67
CA LEU A 287 20.19 12.72 -4.87
C LEU A 287 19.99 12.43 -3.38
N SER A 288 19.12 11.48 -3.04
CA SER A 288 18.86 11.07 -1.67
C SER A 288 20.08 10.39 -1.03
N VAL A 289 20.74 9.50 -1.75
CA VAL A 289 22.00 8.87 -1.29
C VAL A 289 23.12 9.91 -1.14
N ARG A 290 23.24 10.85 -2.08
CA ARG A 290 24.22 11.95 -1.98
C ARG A 290 23.98 12.79 -0.74
N ALA A 291 22.72 13.15 -0.45
CA ALA A 291 22.37 13.90 0.76
C ALA A 291 22.71 13.13 2.03
N TYR A 292 22.41 11.83 2.07
CA TYR A 292 22.78 10.94 3.20
C TYR A 292 24.30 10.85 3.40
N LEU A 293 25.07 10.65 2.35
CA LEU A 293 26.53 10.57 2.44
C LEU A 293 27.15 11.91 2.87
N ARG A 294 26.55 13.02 2.43
CA ARG A 294 26.94 14.36 2.88
C ARG A 294 26.68 14.53 4.37
N ASP A 295 25.47 14.18 4.82
CA ASP A 295 25.08 14.22 6.23
C ASP A 295 26.04 13.42 7.11
N LYS A 296 26.32 12.16 6.73
CA LYS A 296 27.26 11.29 7.44
C LYS A 296 28.69 11.86 7.51
N ARG A 297 29.10 12.67 6.53
CA ARG A 297 30.41 13.32 6.49
C ARG A 297 30.45 14.56 7.38
N GLU A 298 29.37 15.35 7.38
CA GLU A 298 29.26 16.59 8.16
C GLU A 298 29.10 16.33 9.67
N HIS A 299 28.56 15.17 10.04
CA HIS A 299 28.26 14.77 11.41
C HIS A 299 29.20 13.66 11.92
N ARG A 300 30.50 13.79 11.67
CA ARG A 300 31.53 12.93 12.27
C ARG A 300 32.04 13.56 13.56
N PRO A 301 32.21 12.77 14.66
CA PRO A 301 32.87 13.29 15.87
C PRO A 301 34.34 13.63 15.58
N GLN A 302 34.86 14.61 16.31
CA GLN A 302 36.28 14.91 16.32
C GLN A 302 37.02 14.06 17.37
N PHE A 303 36.30 13.65 18.42
CA PHE A 303 36.81 12.74 19.43
C PHE A 303 36.99 11.35 18.84
N ASP A 304 38.22 10.80 18.85
CA ASP A 304 38.59 9.52 18.26
C ASP A 304 39.37 8.58 19.21
N ASP A 305 39.55 8.98 20.50
CA ASP A 305 40.17 8.12 21.48
C ASP A 305 39.33 6.87 21.75
N GLU A 306 40.02 5.73 21.94
CA GLU A 306 39.39 4.44 22.22
C GLU A 306 38.61 4.44 23.53
N TYR A 307 39.14 5.11 24.55
CA TYR A 307 38.57 5.16 25.90
C TYR A 307 38.43 6.58 26.43
N PHE A 308 37.34 6.80 27.16
CA PHE A 308 37.12 7.99 27.97
C PHE A 308 36.89 7.56 29.43
N ARG A 309 37.58 8.18 30.40
CA ARG A 309 37.66 7.68 31.79
C ARG A 309 36.95 8.54 32.81
N ASP A 310 36.10 9.42 32.38
CA ASP A 310 35.35 10.34 33.22
C ASP A 310 33.94 10.51 32.70
N VAL A 311 33.06 11.20 33.42
CA VAL A 311 31.74 11.60 32.93
C VAL A 311 31.92 12.75 31.94
N PRO A 312 31.39 12.65 30.70
CA PRO A 312 31.67 13.63 29.66
C PRO A 312 31.23 15.06 29.97
N THR A 313 30.15 15.21 30.73
CA THR A 313 29.60 16.51 31.16
C THR A 313 28.93 16.37 32.53
N ASP A 314 28.69 17.49 33.22
CA ASP A 314 27.92 17.51 34.47
C ASP A 314 26.40 17.53 34.27
N ASP A 315 25.93 17.17 33.08
CA ASP A 315 24.51 17.13 32.78
C ASP A 315 23.80 16.03 33.54
N HIS A 316 22.48 16.19 33.67
CA HIS A 316 21.64 15.19 34.31
C HIS A 316 21.71 13.84 33.56
N PRO A 317 21.79 12.66 34.22
CA PRO A 317 21.89 11.36 33.58
C PRO A 317 20.80 11.10 32.55
N ALA A 318 19.55 11.50 32.83
CA ALA A 318 18.45 11.36 31.89
C ALA A 318 18.62 12.21 30.62
N VAL A 319 19.31 13.36 30.68
CA VAL A 319 19.62 14.17 29.49
C VAL A 319 20.66 13.47 28.62
N LEU A 320 21.66 12.83 29.23
CA LEU A 320 22.67 12.05 28.50
C LEU A 320 22.08 10.77 27.89
N ASP A 321 21.10 10.16 28.57
CA ASP A 321 20.33 9.07 28.04
C ASP A 321 19.47 9.53 26.85
N ALA A 322 18.72 10.61 26.98
CA ALA A 322 17.93 11.20 25.91
C ALA A 322 18.79 11.61 24.71
N LEU A 323 20.02 12.11 24.92
CA LEU A 323 20.95 12.37 23.81
C LEU A 323 21.24 11.11 22.99
N ARG A 324 21.44 9.95 23.64
CA ARG A 324 21.63 8.66 22.96
C ARG A 324 20.37 8.21 22.21
N GLY A 325 19.19 8.49 22.75
CA GLY A 325 17.86 8.22 22.19
C GLY A 325 17.34 9.29 21.21
N ASP A 326 18.24 10.06 20.55
CA ASP A 326 17.86 11.11 19.59
C ASP A 326 16.90 12.17 20.16
N GLY A 327 17.10 12.52 21.42
CA GLY A 327 16.33 13.52 22.15
C GLY A 327 15.21 12.96 23.03
N LYS A 328 15.02 11.65 23.06
CA LYS A 328 14.03 10.98 23.90
C LYS A 328 14.71 10.09 24.94
N PRO A 329 14.29 10.15 26.22
CA PRO A 329 14.78 9.23 27.23
C PRO A 329 14.31 7.79 26.91
N ASP A 330 15.17 6.81 27.23
CA ASP A 330 14.83 5.38 27.14
C ASP A 330 14.50 4.78 28.52
N GLY A 331 14.35 3.44 28.60
CA GLY A 331 14.03 2.73 29.83
C GLY A 331 15.10 2.88 30.95
N ASN A 332 16.30 3.33 30.64
CA ASN A 332 17.39 3.52 31.63
C ASN A 332 17.40 4.92 32.26
N ALA A 333 16.74 5.89 31.64
CA ALA A 333 16.72 7.28 32.07
C ALA A 333 16.14 7.45 33.47
N LEU A 334 15.00 6.84 33.77
CA LEU A 334 14.33 6.93 35.07
C LEU A 334 15.11 6.18 36.16
N PRO A 335 15.57 4.93 35.98
CA PRO A 335 16.47 4.27 36.94
C PRO A 335 17.73 5.06 37.28
N ALA A 336 18.40 5.61 36.27
CA ALA A 336 19.58 6.44 36.47
C ALA A 336 19.28 7.75 37.27
N SER A 337 18.12 8.37 37.00
CA SER A 337 17.63 9.54 37.73
C SER A 337 17.39 9.21 39.20
N ILE A 338 16.80 8.07 39.51
CA ILE A 338 16.51 7.68 40.89
C ILE A 338 17.80 7.32 41.65
N MET A 339 18.74 6.64 41.00
CA MET A 339 20.06 6.42 41.59
C MET A 339 20.77 7.73 41.93
N ARG A 340 20.70 8.73 41.05
CA ARG A 340 21.20 10.08 41.32
C ARG A 340 20.48 10.71 42.50
N LEU A 341 19.17 10.59 42.61
CA LEU A 341 18.39 11.11 43.73
C LEU A 341 18.79 10.45 45.06
N CYS A 342 19.15 9.16 45.04
CA CYS A 342 19.75 8.49 46.21
C CYS A 342 21.10 9.08 46.58
N ASP A 343 22.02 9.21 45.61
CA ASP A 343 23.36 9.76 45.82
C ASP A 343 23.33 11.22 46.38
N LEU A 344 22.32 12.00 45.96
CA LEU A 344 22.06 13.36 46.47
C LEU A 344 21.31 13.38 47.80
N GLY A 345 20.90 12.21 48.34
CA GLY A 345 20.18 12.07 49.59
C GLY A 345 18.77 12.64 49.60
N TYR A 346 18.10 12.67 48.42
CA TYR A 346 16.68 13.04 48.31
C TYR A 346 15.74 11.87 48.56
N VAL A 347 16.16 10.65 48.20
CA VAL A 347 15.42 9.41 48.48
C VAL A 347 16.35 8.38 49.13
N GLN A 348 15.76 7.45 49.85
CA GLN A 348 16.45 6.33 50.48
C GLN A 348 15.83 5.02 49.98
N LEU A 349 16.69 4.12 49.50
CA LEU A 349 16.25 2.77 49.10
C LEU A 349 16.20 1.86 50.34
N GLY A 350 15.09 1.11 50.47
CA GLY A 350 14.94 0.12 51.52
C GLY A 350 14.41 -1.22 51.01
N CYS A 351 14.57 -2.26 51.82
CA CYS A 351 14.12 -3.60 51.53
C CYS A 351 13.49 -4.25 52.76
N VAL A 352 12.38 -4.95 52.55
CA VAL A 352 11.78 -5.82 53.56
C VAL A 352 11.96 -7.27 53.13
N VAL A 353 12.68 -8.03 53.96
CA VAL A 353 12.90 -9.47 53.78
C VAL A 353 11.89 -10.21 54.66
N PRO A 354 10.97 -11.00 54.08
CA PRO A 354 9.98 -11.71 54.87
C PRO A 354 10.60 -12.85 55.68
N GLU A 355 10.40 -12.88 57.00
CA GLU A 355 10.93 -13.92 57.92
C GLU A 355 10.30 -15.31 57.77
N LYS A 356 9.11 -15.48 57.15
CA LYS A 356 8.39 -16.74 57.11
C LYS A 356 8.17 -17.25 55.68
N LYS A 357 8.28 -18.60 55.52
CA LYS A 357 7.85 -19.29 54.29
C LYS A 357 6.34 -19.11 54.09
N GLY A 358 5.92 -18.87 52.82
CA GLY A 358 4.51 -18.80 52.45
C GLY A 358 3.73 -20.09 52.75
N PHE A 359 2.40 -20.01 52.84
CA PHE A 359 1.50 -21.10 53.23
C PHE A 359 1.63 -22.40 52.41
N LEU A 360 2.14 -22.39 51.19
CA LEU A 360 2.35 -23.57 50.34
C LEU A 360 3.86 -23.85 50.09
N GLY A 361 4.75 -23.45 50.99
CA GLY A 361 6.19 -23.67 50.83
C GLY A 361 6.86 -22.74 49.79
N LYS A 362 6.11 -21.82 49.14
CA LYS A 362 6.65 -20.79 48.28
C LYS A 362 7.39 -19.73 49.12
N LYS A 363 8.66 -19.50 48.81
CA LYS A 363 9.44 -18.42 49.42
C LYS A 363 8.76 -17.08 49.06
N LYS A 364 8.46 -16.25 50.06
CA LYS A 364 8.05 -14.87 49.80
C LYS A 364 9.27 -14.11 49.25
N ARG A 365 9.08 -13.31 48.17
CA ARG A 365 10.12 -12.50 47.57
C ARG A 365 10.37 -11.23 48.40
N GLU A 366 11.56 -10.71 48.36
CA GLU A 366 11.94 -9.40 48.88
C GLU A 366 11.02 -8.32 48.28
N ARG A 367 10.72 -7.30 49.08
CA ARG A 367 9.97 -6.13 48.65
C ARG A 367 10.82 -4.89 48.83
N TYR A 368 11.04 -4.16 47.74
CA TYR A 368 11.81 -2.95 47.73
C TYR A 368 10.89 -1.73 47.76
N TYR A 369 11.37 -0.66 48.37
CA TYR A 369 10.65 0.60 48.48
C TYR A 369 11.64 1.78 48.45
N LEU A 370 11.11 2.98 48.14
CA LEU A 370 11.79 4.27 48.25
C LEU A 370 11.10 5.11 49.32
N ASP A 371 11.86 5.66 50.23
CA ASP A 371 11.40 6.65 51.19
C ASP A 371 11.84 8.04 50.74
N LEU A 372 10.91 8.99 50.69
CA LEU A 372 11.24 10.40 50.45
C LEU A 372 11.95 10.95 51.68
N VAL A 373 13.12 11.56 51.50
CA VAL A 373 13.88 12.18 52.60
C VAL A 373 13.73 13.70 52.58
N LYS A 374 13.96 14.31 51.42
CA LYS A 374 13.83 15.75 51.20
C LYS A 374 13.57 16.06 49.73
N ARG A 375 13.09 17.25 49.43
CA ARG A 375 12.92 17.72 48.04
C ARG A 375 14.02 18.72 47.66
N PRO A 376 14.45 18.78 46.39
CA PRO A 376 15.44 19.75 45.92
C PRO A 376 14.91 21.18 46.04
N ALA A 377 15.76 22.10 46.43
CA ALA A 377 15.44 23.53 46.42
C ALA A 377 15.92 24.24 45.13
N GLY A 378 16.59 23.52 44.23
CA GLY A 378 17.22 24.09 43.04
C GLY A 378 16.22 24.39 41.92
N THR A 379 16.48 25.46 41.17
CA THR A 379 15.69 25.95 40.05
C THR A 379 16.41 25.80 38.71
N ASP A 380 17.56 25.12 38.70
CA ASP A 380 18.29 24.80 37.47
C ASP A 380 17.65 23.63 36.70
N ALA A 381 18.09 23.41 35.48
CA ALA A 381 17.51 22.38 34.63
C ALA A 381 17.64 20.95 35.19
N ALA A 382 18.72 20.65 35.90
CA ALA A 382 18.90 19.36 36.56
C ALA A 382 17.95 19.21 37.76
N GLY A 383 17.83 20.24 38.59
CA GLY A 383 16.88 20.28 39.71
C GLY A 383 15.43 20.24 39.27
N GLU A 384 15.07 20.76 38.10
CA GLU A 384 13.74 20.60 37.50
C GLU A 384 13.43 19.14 37.16
N ILE A 385 14.38 18.39 36.55
CA ILE A 385 14.23 16.97 36.26
C ILE A 385 14.13 16.16 37.54
N ASP A 386 15.02 16.45 38.53
CA ASP A 386 15.01 15.81 39.86
C ASP A 386 13.66 16.03 40.57
N ALA A 387 13.15 17.27 40.58
CA ALA A 387 11.85 17.60 41.17
C ALA A 387 10.68 16.90 40.46
N ARG A 388 10.71 16.81 39.12
CA ARG A 388 9.70 16.09 38.35
C ARG A 388 9.73 14.58 38.59
N ALA A 389 10.94 13.99 38.71
CA ALA A 389 11.06 12.57 39.06
C ALA A 389 10.50 12.27 40.45
N LEU A 390 10.74 13.14 41.44
CA LEU A 390 10.15 13.01 42.78
C LEU A 390 8.63 13.19 42.75
N SER A 391 8.12 14.15 41.98
CA SER A 391 6.68 14.34 41.83
C SER A 391 6.02 13.14 41.14
N LEU A 392 6.63 12.59 40.08
CA LEU A 392 6.17 11.37 39.43
C LEU A 392 6.02 10.22 40.43
N LEU A 393 7.05 10.00 41.27
CA LEU A 393 7.07 8.85 42.18
C LEU A 393 6.15 9.04 43.40
N PHE A 394 6.23 10.19 44.08
CA PHE A 394 5.65 10.41 45.42
C PHE A 394 4.38 11.27 45.42
N ASP A 395 4.05 11.96 44.35
CA ASP A 395 2.80 12.72 44.23
C ASP A 395 1.82 12.05 43.25
N GLU A 396 2.30 11.57 42.11
CA GLU A 396 1.42 11.00 41.06
C GLU A 396 1.25 9.48 41.21
N ILE A 397 2.33 8.69 41.16
CA ILE A 397 2.23 7.21 41.26
C ILE A 397 1.73 6.76 42.62
N GLU A 398 2.29 7.32 43.70
CA GLU A 398 1.85 7.00 45.05
C GLU A 398 0.40 7.43 45.28
N GLY A 399 -0.02 8.60 44.77
CA GLY A 399 -1.40 9.07 44.82
C GLY A 399 -2.41 8.29 43.99
N MET A 400 -1.97 7.38 43.09
CA MET A 400 -2.82 6.42 42.37
C MET A 400 -2.97 5.10 43.12
N THR A 401 -2.33 4.93 44.27
CA THR A 401 -2.31 3.70 45.07
C THR A 401 -2.71 3.98 46.51
N ASP A 402 -2.78 2.94 47.34
CA ASP A 402 -3.14 3.10 48.77
C ASP A 402 -2.02 3.64 49.63
N GLY A 403 -1.38 4.69 49.28
CA GLY A 403 -0.27 5.36 49.94
C GLY A 403 0.33 4.70 51.19
N ASP A 404 1.64 4.68 51.33
CA ASP A 404 2.32 4.19 52.54
C ASP A 404 3.25 5.27 53.10
N THR A 405 3.55 5.20 54.36
CA THR A 405 4.33 6.22 55.08
C THR A 405 5.51 5.57 55.78
N ALA A 406 6.69 6.17 55.63
CA ALA A 406 7.86 5.78 56.37
C ALA A 406 7.71 6.09 57.87
N PRO A 407 8.50 5.48 58.76
CA PRO A 407 8.54 5.84 60.17
C PRO A 407 8.87 7.33 60.46
N SER A 408 9.50 8.01 59.48
CA SER A 408 9.76 9.44 59.50
C SER A 408 8.53 10.32 59.25
N GLY A 409 7.40 9.74 58.87
CA GLY A 409 6.19 10.48 58.47
C GLY A 409 6.20 10.97 57.02
N GLN A 410 7.21 10.63 56.25
CA GLN A 410 7.33 10.99 54.82
C GLN A 410 6.75 9.87 53.92
N PRO A 411 6.34 10.19 52.69
CA PRO A 411 5.81 9.19 51.75
C PRO A 411 6.79 8.06 51.45
N ARG A 412 6.23 6.83 51.33
CA ARG A 412 6.93 5.61 50.93
C ARG A 412 6.32 5.02 49.68
N LEU A 413 7.12 4.79 48.64
CA LEU A 413 6.72 4.15 47.41
C LEU A 413 7.25 2.72 47.33
N TRP A 414 6.35 1.72 47.25
CA TRP A 414 6.73 0.35 46.93
C TRP A 414 6.91 0.15 45.41
N PHE A 415 7.92 -0.61 44.99
CA PHE A 415 8.11 -0.88 43.56
C PHE A 415 6.88 -1.53 42.91
N SER A 416 6.14 -2.38 43.65
CA SER A 416 4.88 -2.95 43.21
C SER A 416 3.75 -1.93 42.99
N SER A 417 3.84 -0.75 43.59
CA SER A 417 2.85 0.32 43.37
C SER A 417 2.96 0.95 42.00
N ILE A 418 4.14 0.89 41.36
CA ILE A 418 4.35 1.41 40.00
C ILE A 418 3.48 0.62 38.99
N GLU A 419 3.55 -0.72 39.05
CA GLU A 419 2.73 -1.58 38.21
C GLU A 419 1.23 -1.44 38.52
N LYS A 420 0.88 -1.35 39.82
CA LYS A 420 -0.49 -1.15 40.27
C LYS A 420 -1.08 0.17 39.74
N ALA A 421 -0.36 1.27 39.82
CA ALA A 421 -0.77 2.57 39.28
C ALA A 421 -1.04 2.52 37.76
N ALA A 422 -0.14 1.88 36.99
CA ALA A 422 -0.29 1.73 35.55
C ALA A 422 -1.52 0.87 35.15
N LYS A 423 -1.85 -0.12 36.01
CA LYS A 423 -3.01 -0.99 35.79
C LYS A 423 -4.34 -0.31 36.17
N ASP A 424 -4.36 0.36 37.32
CA ASP A 424 -5.59 0.92 37.88
C ASP A 424 -5.94 2.29 37.25
N ALA A 425 -4.95 3.05 36.77
CA ALA A 425 -5.13 4.37 36.15
C ALA A 425 -4.17 4.61 34.95
N PRO A 426 -4.29 3.85 33.84
CA PRO A 426 -3.33 3.84 32.74
C PRO A 426 -3.12 5.20 32.07
N GLU A 427 -4.20 5.98 31.88
CA GLU A 427 -4.13 7.32 31.29
C GLU A 427 -3.34 8.27 32.19
N ARG A 428 -3.68 8.33 33.48
CA ARG A 428 -2.98 9.19 34.45
C ARG A 428 -1.50 8.81 34.62
N TYR A 429 -1.21 7.49 34.58
CA TYR A 429 0.17 7.00 34.62
C TYR A 429 0.95 7.44 33.39
N SER A 430 0.37 7.31 32.19
CA SER A 430 1.00 7.75 30.94
C SER A 430 1.29 9.26 30.96
N ASP A 431 0.28 10.06 31.36
CA ASP A 431 0.43 11.53 31.47
C ASP A 431 1.53 11.94 32.46
N ALA A 432 1.65 11.20 33.57
CA ALA A 432 2.68 11.47 34.59
C ALA A 432 4.09 11.18 34.06
N ILE A 433 4.27 10.07 33.34
CA ILE A 433 5.53 9.73 32.68
C ILE A 433 5.85 10.78 31.60
N GLU A 434 4.89 11.14 30.74
CA GLU A 434 5.07 12.12 29.67
C GLU A 434 5.50 13.49 30.20
N LYS A 435 4.99 13.94 31.35
CA LYS A 435 5.41 15.18 31.98
C LYS A 435 6.87 15.16 32.40
N TRP A 436 7.34 14.05 32.98
CA TRP A 436 8.74 13.88 33.35
C TRP A 436 9.62 13.79 32.09
N GLU A 437 9.27 12.97 31.12
CA GLU A 437 9.97 12.87 29.84
C GLU A 437 10.04 14.23 29.12
N GLY A 438 8.96 15.01 29.17
CA GLY A 438 8.91 16.37 28.63
C GLY A 438 9.93 17.30 29.26
N ALA A 439 10.13 17.20 30.58
CA ALA A 439 11.18 17.97 31.25
C ALA A 439 12.58 17.56 30.81
N VAL A 440 12.83 16.25 30.66
CA VAL A 440 14.11 15.72 30.17
C VAL A 440 14.37 16.18 28.72
N MET A 441 13.38 16.05 27.83
CA MET A 441 13.48 16.49 26.43
C MET A 441 13.69 17.99 26.32
N GLY A 442 12.99 18.78 27.15
CA GLY A 442 13.16 20.23 27.24
C GLY A 442 14.57 20.64 27.69
N ALA A 443 15.13 19.92 28.65
CA ALA A 443 16.51 20.16 29.10
C ALA A 443 17.53 19.76 28.01
N CYS A 444 17.32 18.62 27.32
CA CYS A 444 18.16 18.19 26.21
C CYS A 444 18.16 19.21 25.05
N SER A 445 17.00 19.78 24.73
CA SER A 445 16.85 20.84 23.72
C SER A 445 17.58 22.15 24.16
N LYS A 446 17.46 22.55 25.43
CA LYS A 446 18.14 23.73 25.97
C LYS A 446 19.67 23.62 25.91
N LYS A 447 20.20 22.38 25.98
CA LYS A 447 21.63 22.10 25.84
C LYS A 447 22.12 22.10 24.39
N ASN A 448 21.22 22.31 23.42
CA ASN A 448 21.56 22.31 22.00
C ASN A 448 22.24 21.02 21.52
N TYR A 449 21.86 19.88 22.11
CA TYR A 449 22.39 18.56 21.70
C TYR A 449 21.67 18.00 20.48
N ILE A 450 20.42 18.38 20.26
CA ILE A 450 19.55 17.88 19.20
C ILE A 450 19.25 19.00 18.21
N LEU A 451 19.34 18.68 16.92
CA LEU A 451 18.98 19.59 15.85
C LEU A 451 17.46 19.76 15.78
N ALA A 452 16.96 20.98 15.80
CA ALA A 452 15.55 21.26 15.56
C ALA A 452 15.12 20.85 14.13
N ASP A 453 15.99 21.06 13.14
CA ASP A 453 15.80 20.63 11.73
C ASP A 453 17.17 20.32 11.12
N ASN A 454 17.27 19.15 10.47
CA ASN A 454 18.47 18.82 9.70
C ASN A 454 18.23 19.18 8.23
N PRO A 455 18.92 20.21 7.69
CA PRO A 455 18.71 20.68 6.32
C PRO A 455 18.98 19.61 5.26
N ASN A 456 19.84 18.62 5.55
CA ASN A 456 20.14 17.53 4.63
C ASN A 456 18.93 16.60 4.40
N LYS A 457 17.95 16.55 5.32
CA LYS A 457 16.71 15.75 5.20
C LYS A 457 15.74 16.33 4.16
N LYS A 458 15.83 17.61 3.81
CA LYS A 458 14.90 18.28 2.88
C LYS A 458 14.95 17.69 1.48
N VAL A 459 16.15 17.39 0.97
CA VAL A 459 16.33 16.84 -0.38
C VAL A 459 15.69 15.45 -0.52
N PRO A 460 15.96 14.45 0.34
CA PRO A 460 15.30 13.16 0.28
C PRO A 460 13.77 13.25 0.43
N TYR A 461 13.25 14.08 1.32
CA TYR A 461 11.79 14.25 1.46
C TYR A 461 11.15 14.85 0.20
N ALA A 462 11.82 15.82 -0.43
CA ALA A 462 11.37 16.35 -1.72
C ALA A 462 11.40 15.28 -2.82
N CYS A 463 12.46 14.46 -2.88
CA CYS A 463 12.55 13.34 -3.83
C CYS A 463 11.45 12.29 -3.57
N CYS A 464 11.13 11.99 -2.31
CA CYS A 464 10.04 11.10 -1.94
C CYS A 464 8.68 11.63 -2.45
N ALA A 465 8.37 12.91 -2.19
CA ALA A 465 7.14 13.54 -2.66
C ALA A 465 7.05 13.53 -4.19
N LEU A 466 8.13 13.87 -4.89
CA LEU A 466 8.17 13.84 -6.37
C LEU A 466 8.02 12.42 -6.93
N SER A 467 8.55 11.40 -6.25
CA SER A 467 8.36 10.00 -6.64
C SER A 467 6.90 9.56 -6.52
N ILE A 468 6.17 10.03 -5.51
CA ILE A 468 4.73 9.77 -5.34
C ILE A 468 3.93 10.44 -6.46
N VAL A 469 4.26 11.69 -6.81
CA VAL A 469 3.63 12.39 -7.93
C VAL A 469 3.89 11.66 -9.25
N LEU A 470 5.12 11.19 -9.47
CA LEU A 470 5.48 10.38 -10.65
C LEU A 470 4.64 9.09 -10.73
N ALA A 471 4.47 8.39 -9.60
CA ALA A 471 3.63 7.20 -9.52
C ALA A 471 2.17 7.51 -9.91
N GLY A 472 1.61 8.62 -9.39
CA GLY A 472 0.25 9.07 -9.75
C GLY A 472 0.09 9.38 -11.25
N ILE A 473 1.08 10.02 -11.85
CA ILE A 473 1.07 10.31 -13.31
C ILE A 473 1.09 8.99 -14.12
N LEU A 474 1.90 8.01 -13.73
CA LEU A 474 2.00 6.74 -14.44
C LEU A 474 0.71 5.91 -14.31
N ILE A 475 0.07 5.93 -13.15
CA ILE A 475 -1.25 5.30 -12.95
C ILE A 475 -2.29 5.98 -13.85
N PHE A 476 -2.35 7.31 -13.86
CA PHE A 476 -3.28 8.06 -14.71
C PHE A 476 -3.07 7.75 -16.20
N LEU A 477 -1.81 7.72 -16.68
CA LEU A 477 -1.50 7.39 -18.06
C LEU A 477 -1.86 5.93 -18.43
N GLY A 478 -1.73 5.00 -17.47
CA GLY A 478 -2.14 3.60 -17.64
C GLY A 478 -3.66 3.46 -17.73
N ILE A 479 -4.42 4.09 -16.84
CA ILE A 479 -5.90 4.07 -16.85
C ILE A 479 -6.44 4.78 -18.10
N ALA A 480 -5.79 5.86 -18.55
CA ALA A 480 -6.18 6.57 -19.76
C ALA A 480 -5.69 5.88 -21.05
N GLU A 481 -5.18 4.64 -20.98
CA GLU A 481 -4.69 3.83 -22.10
C GLU A 481 -3.64 4.51 -23.00
N LYS A 482 -2.95 5.52 -22.45
CA LYS A 482 -1.89 6.27 -23.18
C LYS A 482 -0.56 5.52 -23.23
N ILE A 483 -0.35 4.57 -22.31
CA ILE A 483 0.85 3.73 -22.23
C ILE A 483 0.43 2.27 -21.97
N THR A 484 1.25 1.32 -22.43
CA THR A 484 0.97 -0.11 -22.20
C THR A 484 1.05 -0.46 -20.71
N ALA A 485 0.23 -1.43 -20.27
CA ALA A 485 0.18 -1.89 -18.87
C ALA A 485 1.57 -2.29 -18.35
N GLY A 486 2.37 -3.00 -19.15
CA GLY A 486 3.74 -3.38 -18.77
C GLY A 486 4.65 -2.18 -18.48
N VAL A 487 4.54 -1.09 -19.25
CA VAL A 487 5.29 0.16 -19.03
C VAL A 487 4.80 0.87 -17.78
N ALA A 488 3.47 0.93 -17.56
CA ALA A 488 2.89 1.51 -16.37
C ALA A 488 3.39 0.79 -15.10
N PHE A 489 3.35 -0.55 -15.08
CA PHE A 489 3.85 -1.36 -13.95
C PHE A 489 5.36 -1.19 -13.70
N ALA A 490 6.19 -1.22 -14.75
CA ALA A 490 7.64 -1.07 -14.60
C ALA A 490 8.02 0.33 -14.09
N GLY A 491 7.40 1.38 -14.62
CA GLY A 491 7.59 2.75 -14.17
C GLY A 491 7.11 2.98 -12.74
N LEU A 492 5.94 2.42 -12.39
CA LEU A 492 5.38 2.48 -11.05
C LEU A 492 6.30 1.79 -10.02
N ALA A 493 6.80 0.59 -10.34
CA ALA A 493 7.75 -0.12 -9.47
C ALA A 493 9.02 0.71 -9.22
N ALA A 494 9.56 1.38 -10.24
CA ALA A 494 10.71 2.26 -10.10
C ALA A 494 10.41 3.50 -9.23
N ALA A 495 9.25 4.14 -9.43
CA ALA A 495 8.82 5.29 -8.63
C ALA A 495 8.61 4.91 -7.16
N VAL A 496 7.99 3.75 -6.89
CA VAL A 496 7.81 3.22 -5.52
C VAL A 496 9.16 2.93 -4.86
N ALA A 497 10.10 2.29 -5.57
CA ALA A 497 11.45 2.05 -5.06
C ALA A 497 12.17 3.37 -4.70
N ALA A 498 12.05 4.40 -5.55
CA ALA A 498 12.61 5.72 -5.28
C ALA A 498 11.94 6.39 -4.07
N ALA A 499 10.63 6.29 -3.93
CA ALA A 499 9.89 6.82 -2.78
C ALA A 499 10.30 6.14 -1.46
N VAL A 500 10.41 4.81 -1.46
CA VAL A 500 10.84 4.03 -0.28
C VAL A 500 12.26 4.41 0.14
N VAL A 501 13.22 4.42 -0.80
CA VAL A 501 14.62 4.79 -0.49
C VAL A 501 14.69 6.22 0.02
N SER A 502 14.04 7.17 -0.66
CA SER A 502 14.06 8.59 -0.29
C SER A 502 13.31 8.87 1.02
N GLY A 503 12.29 8.10 1.38
CA GLY A 503 11.57 8.20 2.65
C GLY A 503 12.30 7.53 3.83
N PHE A 504 13.08 6.48 3.56
CA PHE A 504 13.83 5.77 4.60
C PHE A 504 15.15 6.43 4.98
N LEU A 505 15.91 6.93 4.01
CA LEU A 505 17.23 7.53 4.26
C LEU A 505 17.19 8.70 5.27
N PRO A 506 16.22 9.64 5.26
CA PRO A 506 16.14 10.71 6.25
C PRO A 506 16.01 10.23 7.70
N GLN A 507 15.43 9.05 7.92
CA GLN A 507 15.29 8.46 9.26
C GLN A 507 16.65 7.97 9.82
N LYS A 508 17.62 7.73 8.94
CA LYS A 508 18.99 7.34 9.29
C LYS A 508 19.98 8.50 9.32
N MET A 509 19.52 9.71 8.99
CA MET A 509 20.33 10.92 9.07
C MET A 509 20.41 11.44 10.50
N CYS A 510 21.54 12.06 10.82
CA CYS A 510 21.84 12.56 12.14
C CYS A 510 20.76 13.57 12.60
N SER A 511 20.33 13.41 13.86
CA SER A 511 19.43 14.35 14.55
C SER A 511 20.17 15.19 15.61
N LYS A 512 21.49 15.03 15.71
CA LYS A 512 22.32 15.64 16.77
C LYS A 512 23.16 16.79 16.22
N THR A 513 23.40 17.77 17.04
CA THR A 513 24.35 18.84 16.75
C THR A 513 25.80 18.32 16.86
N LYS A 514 26.76 19.12 16.43
CA LYS A 514 28.18 18.76 16.59
C LYS A 514 28.56 18.51 18.05
N GLU A 515 28.04 19.34 18.95
CA GLU A 515 28.28 19.20 20.41
C GLU A 515 27.64 17.89 20.93
N GLY A 516 26.40 17.59 20.54
CA GLY A 516 25.75 16.33 20.90
C GLY A 516 26.51 15.10 20.41
N ILE A 517 27.06 15.16 19.19
CA ILE A 517 27.87 14.07 18.61
C ILE A 517 29.17 13.87 19.39
N GLU A 518 29.84 14.94 19.78
CA GLU A 518 31.07 14.86 20.58
C GLU A 518 30.82 14.27 21.98
N VAL A 519 29.74 14.68 22.65
CA VAL A 519 29.34 14.10 23.94
C VAL A 519 28.98 12.63 23.79
N GLU A 520 28.22 12.26 22.75
CA GLU A 520 27.88 10.85 22.49
C GLU A 520 29.11 10.00 22.18
N ALA A 521 30.08 10.50 21.41
CA ALA A 521 31.32 9.78 21.13
C ALA A 521 32.11 9.50 22.43
N LYS A 522 32.18 10.47 23.35
CA LYS A 522 32.79 10.28 24.67
C LYS A 522 32.01 9.29 25.54
N LEU A 523 30.66 9.33 25.50
CA LEU A 523 29.83 8.37 26.22
C LEU A 523 30.06 6.93 25.71
N GLU A 524 30.20 6.74 24.40
CA GLU A 524 30.49 5.42 23.85
C GLU A 524 31.92 4.95 24.16
N ALA A 525 32.88 5.86 24.21
CA ALA A 525 34.24 5.55 24.65
C ALA A 525 34.31 5.25 26.17
N LEU A 526 33.50 5.94 27.00
CA LEU A 526 33.30 5.60 28.41
C LEU A 526 32.67 4.21 28.55
N ARG A 527 31.67 3.88 27.72
CA ARG A 527 31.05 2.54 27.70
C ARG A 527 32.07 1.45 27.39
N ARG A 528 32.92 1.65 26.39
CA ARG A 528 33.99 0.70 26.04
C ARG A 528 34.96 0.52 27.20
N TRP A 529 35.38 1.63 27.84
CA TRP A 529 36.27 1.56 28.99
C TRP A 529 35.66 0.83 30.19
N LEU A 530 34.39 1.09 30.52
CA LEU A 530 33.67 0.39 31.59
C LEU A 530 33.52 -1.12 31.35
N LEU A 531 33.53 -1.56 30.09
CA LEU A 531 33.46 -2.97 29.72
C LEU A 531 34.83 -3.68 29.66
N ASP A 532 35.94 -2.92 29.65
CA ASP A 532 37.27 -3.49 29.60
C ASP A 532 37.80 -3.77 31.02
N PHE A 533 37.65 -5.03 31.46
CA PHE A 533 38.04 -5.48 32.79
C PHE A 533 39.53 -5.24 33.12
N THR A 534 40.43 -5.38 32.16
CA THR A 534 41.86 -5.17 32.36
C THR A 534 42.18 -3.73 32.69
N ARG A 535 41.52 -2.80 32.03
CA ARG A 535 41.69 -1.36 32.26
C ARG A 535 41.00 -0.90 33.55
N LEU A 536 39.87 -1.48 33.92
CA LEU A 536 39.20 -1.21 35.19
C LEU A 536 40.10 -1.60 36.38
N LYS A 537 40.74 -2.78 36.32
CA LYS A 537 41.63 -3.26 37.40
C LYS A 537 42.86 -2.39 37.62
N GLU A 538 43.41 -1.81 36.54
CA GLU A 538 44.56 -0.91 36.59
C GLU A 538 44.19 0.49 37.14
N ALA A 539 42.91 0.89 36.98
CA ALA A 539 42.45 2.25 37.24
C ALA A 539 41.33 2.35 38.29
N VAL A 540 41.22 1.36 39.22
CA VAL A 540 40.27 1.50 40.35
C VAL A 540 40.64 2.77 41.12
N PRO A 541 39.89 3.87 40.92
CA PRO A 541 40.19 5.11 41.65
C PRO A 541 39.87 4.93 43.13
N GLN A 542 40.63 5.55 43.95
CA GLN A 542 40.32 5.69 45.39
C GLN A 542 39.20 6.73 45.62
N ASP A 543 38.72 7.41 44.58
CA ASP A 543 37.67 8.41 44.63
C ASP A 543 36.27 7.79 44.50
N VAL A 544 35.62 7.60 45.63
CA VAL A 544 34.27 7.07 45.76
C VAL A 544 33.23 7.95 45.03
N VAL A 545 33.38 9.26 45.04
CA VAL A 545 32.44 10.20 44.42
C VAL A 545 32.43 10.02 42.91
N LEU A 546 33.61 9.85 42.30
CA LEU A 546 33.72 9.58 40.88
C LEU A 546 33.06 8.23 40.53
N TRP A 547 33.29 7.20 41.35
CA TRP A 547 32.69 5.87 41.10
C TRP A 547 31.15 5.87 41.27
N ASN A 548 30.58 6.65 42.18
CA ASN A 548 29.14 6.82 42.28
C ASN A 548 28.57 7.39 40.97
N ARG A 549 29.21 8.43 40.41
CA ARG A 549 28.82 9.02 39.11
C ARG A 549 29.00 8.06 37.95
N LEU A 550 30.11 7.31 37.90
CA LEU A 550 30.39 6.31 36.86
C LEU A 550 29.39 5.15 36.87
N LEU A 551 28.94 4.74 38.08
CA LEU A 551 27.92 3.68 38.18
C LEU A 551 26.54 4.14 37.68
N VAL A 552 26.16 5.39 38.01
CA VAL A 552 24.94 6.00 37.43
C VAL A 552 25.06 6.07 35.91
N MET A 553 26.24 6.45 35.37
CA MET A 553 26.49 6.44 33.93
C MET A 553 26.48 5.02 33.33
N ALA A 554 26.94 4.02 34.07
CA ALA A 554 26.87 2.63 33.63
C ALA A 554 25.40 2.15 33.41
N VAL A 555 24.45 2.70 34.21
CA VAL A 555 23.00 2.47 33.99
C VAL A 555 22.56 3.14 32.70
N VAL A 556 22.87 4.42 32.51
CA VAL A 556 22.57 5.15 31.25
C VAL A 556 23.12 4.41 30.02
N LEU A 557 24.31 3.82 30.16
CA LEU A 557 25.00 3.11 29.08
C LEU A 557 24.56 1.63 28.92
N GLY A 558 23.68 1.12 29.81
CA GLY A 558 23.19 -0.24 29.79
C GLY A 558 24.24 -1.31 30.08
N VAL A 559 25.27 -0.97 30.90
CA VAL A 559 26.41 -1.87 31.20
C VAL A 559 26.62 -2.10 32.70
N SER A 560 25.75 -1.58 33.54
CA SER A 560 25.92 -1.52 35.01
C SER A 560 26.11 -2.92 35.64
N GLU A 561 25.39 -3.93 35.25
CA GLU A 561 25.53 -5.31 35.78
C GLU A 561 26.93 -5.89 35.54
N LYS A 562 27.47 -5.68 34.32
CA LYS A 562 28.82 -6.14 33.97
C LYS A 562 29.89 -5.39 34.77
N VAL A 563 29.71 -4.07 34.90
CA VAL A 563 30.62 -3.22 35.68
C VAL A 563 30.64 -3.65 37.15
N ILE A 564 29.50 -3.87 37.78
CA ILE A 564 29.38 -4.34 39.15
C ILE A 564 30.02 -5.72 39.34
N ALA A 565 29.77 -6.65 38.40
CA ALA A 565 30.39 -7.97 38.46
C ALA A 565 31.92 -7.91 38.40
N GLN A 566 32.46 -7.01 37.61
CA GLN A 566 33.90 -6.77 37.50
C GLN A 566 34.46 -6.09 38.78
N LEU A 567 33.77 -5.10 39.34
CA LEU A 567 34.17 -4.39 40.54
C LEU A 567 34.16 -5.27 41.79
N LYS A 568 33.23 -6.20 41.92
CA LYS A 568 33.23 -7.25 42.97
C LYS A 568 34.51 -8.06 43.00
N VAL A 569 35.13 -8.29 41.84
CA VAL A 569 36.38 -9.04 41.71
C VAL A 569 37.59 -8.13 41.87
N ALA A 570 37.54 -6.89 41.33
CA ALA A 570 38.69 -5.98 41.31
C ALA A 570 38.89 -5.21 42.63
N ALA A 571 37.78 -4.89 43.34
CA ALA A 571 37.79 -4.09 44.57
C ALA A 571 36.72 -4.59 45.56
N PRO A 572 36.82 -5.81 46.10
CA PRO A 572 35.80 -6.42 46.94
C PRO A 572 35.53 -5.61 48.24
N GLU A 573 36.56 -5.10 48.88
CA GLU A 573 36.43 -4.31 50.13
C GLU A 573 35.65 -3.02 49.91
N LEU A 574 35.90 -2.34 48.78
CA LEU A 574 35.17 -1.13 48.37
C LEU A 574 33.71 -1.47 48.11
N TYR A 575 33.45 -2.54 47.37
CA TYR A 575 32.08 -2.99 47.11
C TYR A 575 31.33 -3.31 48.40
N GLU A 576 31.91 -4.07 49.33
CA GLU A 576 31.26 -4.41 50.60
C GLU A 576 30.93 -3.17 51.42
N THR A 577 31.85 -2.19 51.50
CA THR A 577 31.62 -0.95 52.24
C THR A 577 30.49 -0.10 51.64
N LEU A 578 30.52 0.13 50.32
CA LEU A 578 29.57 1.04 49.67
C LEU A 578 28.18 0.38 49.43
N SER A 579 28.12 -0.93 49.33
CA SER A 579 26.85 -1.66 49.18
C SER A 579 26.02 -1.75 50.47
N THR A 580 26.51 -1.24 51.60
CA THR A 580 25.76 -1.15 52.87
C THR A 580 25.11 0.23 53.08
N ASP A 581 25.48 1.24 52.34
CA ASP A 581 24.94 2.61 52.47
C ASP A 581 23.67 2.75 51.61
N PRO A 582 22.48 2.97 52.20
CA PRO A 582 21.21 3.07 51.47
C PRO A 582 21.07 4.32 50.58
N TYR A 583 21.99 5.26 50.68
CA TYR A 583 22.08 6.42 49.79
C TYR A 583 23.07 6.20 48.63
N SER A 584 23.87 5.14 48.68
CA SER A 584 24.87 4.86 47.66
C SER A 584 24.25 4.22 46.41
N PRO A 585 24.63 4.62 45.18
CA PRO A 585 24.30 3.90 43.94
C PRO A 585 24.68 2.42 43.98
N TRP A 586 25.70 2.03 44.76
CA TRP A 586 26.13 0.62 44.92
C TRP A 586 25.08 -0.24 45.60
N TYR A 587 24.29 0.34 46.52
CA TYR A 587 23.23 -0.33 47.25
C TYR A 587 22.15 -0.93 46.30
N TRP A 588 21.94 -0.34 45.15
CA TRP A 588 21.01 -0.84 44.14
C TRP A 588 21.40 -2.18 43.53
N TYR A 589 22.68 -2.58 43.68
CA TYR A 589 23.22 -3.85 43.22
C TYR A 589 23.60 -4.78 44.38
N ALA A 590 23.30 -4.42 45.61
CA ALA A 590 23.53 -5.25 46.78
C ALA A 590 22.56 -6.44 46.84
N PHE A 591 23.06 -7.59 47.24
CA PHE A 591 22.25 -8.76 47.53
C PHE A 591 22.01 -8.88 49.03
N TRP A 592 20.76 -8.92 49.45
CA TRP A 592 20.33 -8.85 50.84
C TRP A 592 20.13 -10.24 51.46
N GLY A 593 21.17 -10.94 51.84
CA GLY A 593 21.14 -12.21 52.58
C GLY A 593 21.01 -13.48 51.70
N PRO A 594 21.03 -14.67 52.32
CA PRO A 594 20.98 -15.92 51.60
C PRO A 594 19.57 -16.19 50.99
N GLY A 595 19.51 -16.21 49.70
CA GLY A 595 18.29 -16.54 48.94
C GLY A 595 17.67 -15.42 48.11
N HIS A 596 18.40 -14.32 47.94
CA HIS A 596 17.99 -13.22 47.05
C HIS A 596 18.01 -13.64 45.59
N TYR A 597 16.93 -13.31 44.86
CA TYR A 597 16.73 -13.72 43.47
C TYR A 597 16.87 -12.55 42.50
N SER A 598 16.86 -11.30 42.96
CA SER A 598 16.99 -10.10 42.11
C SER A 598 17.66 -8.96 42.93
N THR A 599 18.39 -8.11 42.23
CA THR A 599 18.86 -6.84 42.80
C THR A 599 17.72 -5.82 42.88
N PRO A 600 17.82 -4.78 43.71
CA PRO A 600 16.89 -3.65 43.68
C PRO A 600 16.73 -3.05 42.29
N MET A 601 17.82 -2.93 41.51
CA MET A 601 17.81 -2.43 40.16
C MET A 601 16.96 -3.32 39.23
N ASP A 602 17.16 -4.65 39.27
CA ASP A 602 16.34 -5.59 38.48
C ASP A 602 14.86 -5.52 38.85
N ALA A 603 14.55 -5.38 40.15
CA ALA A 603 13.18 -5.30 40.62
C ALA A 603 12.49 -4.01 40.17
N PHE A 604 13.21 -2.88 40.23
CA PHE A 604 12.72 -1.58 39.76
C PHE A 604 12.53 -1.56 38.25
N GLY A 605 13.52 -2.00 37.48
CA GLY A 605 13.44 -2.07 36.01
C GLY A 605 12.24 -2.90 35.53
N LYS A 606 12.04 -4.09 36.14
CA LYS A 606 10.88 -4.94 35.85
C LYS A 606 9.55 -4.28 36.18
N SER A 607 9.48 -3.54 37.31
CA SER A 607 8.23 -2.85 37.69
C SER A 607 7.90 -1.71 36.71
N VAL A 608 8.89 -0.96 36.23
CA VAL A 608 8.71 0.11 35.23
C VAL A 608 8.35 -0.49 33.86
N GLU A 609 9.04 -1.54 33.40
CA GLU A 609 8.77 -2.23 32.13
C GLU A 609 7.37 -2.85 32.11
N SER A 610 6.99 -3.55 33.20
CA SER A 610 5.64 -4.10 33.34
C SER A 610 4.57 -3.00 33.34
N ALA A 611 4.80 -1.91 34.06
CA ALA A 611 3.89 -0.77 34.09
C ALA A 611 3.71 -0.13 32.71
N HIS A 612 4.80 0.06 31.96
CA HIS A 612 4.74 0.59 30.59
C HIS A 612 3.95 -0.32 29.66
N SER A 613 4.21 -1.63 29.69
CA SER A 613 3.51 -2.60 28.85
C SER A 613 2.01 -2.68 29.17
N VAL A 614 1.64 -2.67 30.46
CA VAL A 614 0.25 -2.70 30.91
C VAL A 614 -0.50 -1.43 30.51
N SER A 615 0.09 -0.25 30.72
CA SER A 615 -0.49 1.04 30.33
C SER A 615 -0.70 1.13 28.82
N THR A 616 0.30 0.78 28.03
CA THR A 616 0.23 0.80 26.56
C THR A 616 -0.85 -0.15 26.02
N ALA A 617 -0.96 -1.37 26.58
CA ALA A 617 -1.98 -2.33 26.19
C ALA A 617 -3.40 -1.85 26.56
N ALA A 618 -3.58 -1.20 27.71
CA ALA A 618 -4.87 -0.65 28.11
C ALA A 618 -5.29 0.52 27.21
N LEU A 619 -4.37 1.42 26.86
CA LEU A 619 -4.62 2.54 25.94
C LEU A 619 -4.94 2.06 24.52
N ALA A 620 -4.22 1.06 23.98
CA ALA A 620 -4.50 0.49 22.68
C ALA A 620 -5.94 -0.10 22.62
N LYS A 621 -6.37 -0.79 23.67
CA LYS A 621 -7.71 -1.37 23.75
C LYS A 621 -8.82 -0.31 23.81
N SER A 622 -8.58 0.83 24.42
CA SER A 622 -9.54 1.95 24.46
C SER A 622 -9.71 2.61 23.09
N MET A 623 -8.65 2.63 22.25
CA MET A 623 -8.69 3.19 20.90
C MET A 623 -9.42 2.28 19.89
N GLU A 624 -9.38 0.96 20.05
CA GLU A 624 -10.11 0.01 19.18
C GLU A 624 -11.64 0.12 19.32
N SER A 625 -12.14 0.62 20.46
CA SER A 625 -13.59 0.74 20.71
C SER A 625 -14.26 1.98 20.09
N SER A 626 -13.54 2.90 19.43
CA SER A 626 -14.07 4.17 18.91
C SER A 626 -14.09 4.31 17.37
N GLY A 627 -13.81 3.23 16.62
CA GLY A 627 -13.77 3.22 15.15
C GLY A 627 -15.13 2.93 14.52
N GLY A 628 -15.96 3.96 14.24
CA GLY A 628 -17.20 3.87 13.48
C GLY A 628 -16.97 4.00 11.97
N GLY A 629 -17.66 3.15 11.17
CA GLY A 629 -17.53 3.05 9.73
C GLY A 629 -18.27 4.14 8.95
N PHE A 630 -17.76 4.45 7.75
CA PHE A 630 -18.44 5.27 6.75
C PHE A 630 -18.64 4.44 5.48
N GLY A 631 -19.92 4.24 5.10
CA GLY A 631 -20.33 3.78 3.79
C GLY A 631 -20.97 4.93 3.01
N GLY A 632 -20.70 5.02 1.70
CA GLY A 632 -21.35 5.97 0.80
C GLY A 632 -21.20 5.52 -0.64
N GLY A 633 -22.33 5.18 -1.29
CA GLY A 633 -22.41 4.80 -2.67
C GLY A 633 -22.82 5.97 -3.57
N PHE A 634 -22.38 5.94 -4.84
CA PHE A 634 -22.90 6.80 -5.90
C PHE A 634 -23.13 5.98 -7.17
N SER A 635 -24.28 6.19 -7.77
CA SER A 635 -24.70 5.68 -9.06
C SER A 635 -24.62 6.79 -10.11
N GLY A 636 -24.25 6.45 -11.36
CA GLY A 636 -24.32 7.36 -12.50
C GLY A 636 -24.38 6.60 -13.79
N GLY A 637 -25.49 6.75 -14.51
CA GLY A 637 -25.72 6.17 -15.83
C GLY A 637 -25.39 7.17 -16.92
N GLY A 638 -25.06 6.68 -18.12
CA GLY A 638 -24.89 7.45 -19.35
C GLY A 638 -25.28 6.60 -20.55
N GLY A 639 -26.19 7.12 -21.38
CA GLY A 639 -26.66 6.46 -22.58
C GLY A 639 -25.79 6.81 -23.79
N GLY A 640 -25.60 5.88 -24.70
CA GLY A 640 -24.93 6.03 -25.97
C GLY A 640 -25.85 5.61 -27.13
N GLY A 641 -25.74 6.30 -28.25
CA GLY A 641 -26.60 6.15 -29.42
C GLY A 641 -26.18 5.01 -30.33
N PHE A 642 -27.14 4.49 -31.06
CA PHE A 642 -27.01 3.30 -31.89
C PHE A 642 -26.61 3.66 -33.33
N GLY A 643 -25.61 3.00 -33.88
CA GLY A 643 -25.24 3.02 -35.29
C GLY A 643 -25.01 1.59 -35.81
N GLY A 644 -25.78 1.20 -36.79
CA GLY A 644 -25.59 0.17 -37.82
C GLY A 644 -25.10 -1.24 -37.47
N GLY A 645 -25.19 -1.73 -36.27
CA GLY A 645 -24.80 -3.08 -35.91
C GLY A 645 -25.68 -3.65 -34.80
N GLY A 646 -25.96 -4.97 -34.85
CA GLY A 646 -26.74 -5.64 -33.84
C GLY A 646 -26.13 -5.57 -32.45
N GLY A 647 -26.97 -5.54 -31.44
CA GLY A 647 -26.61 -5.61 -30.03
C GLY A 647 -27.32 -6.76 -29.34
N GLY A 648 -27.16 -6.89 -28.04
CA GLY A 648 -27.84 -7.90 -27.23
C GLY A 648 -27.31 -8.04 -25.84
N GLY A 649 -27.85 -9.01 -25.14
CA GLY A 649 -27.47 -9.31 -23.76
C GLY A 649 -28.22 -10.50 -23.19
N ALA A 650 -28.18 -10.67 -21.88
CA ALA A 650 -28.92 -11.68 -21.11
C ALA A 650 -29.91 -10.99 -20.16
N PHE A 651 -30.99 -11.70 -19.78
CA PHE A 651 -32.03 -11.16 -18.91
C PHE A 651 -32.57 -12.19 -17.90
#